data_9766482e194fa92f0a751759feb38267
#
_entry.id   9766482e194fa92f0a751759feb38267
#
_cell.length_a   1.000
_cell.length_b   1.000
_cell.length_c   1.000
_cell.angle_alpha   90.00
_cell.angle_beta   90.00
_cell.angle_gamma   90.00
#
_symmetry.space_group_name_H-M   'P 1'
#
loop_
_entity.id
_entity.type
_entity.pdbx_description
1 polymer ?
#
loop_
_entity_poly.entity_id
_entity_poly.type
_entity_poly.pdbx_seq_one_letter_code
_entity_poly.pdbx_strand_id
1 'polypeptide(L)'
;MKFGRGHHLHLIDGSAYVFRAYHALPPLTRKSDGMPIGAVSGFCNMLQKYVRDNAGANAPTHLAVVFDKGSHTFRNEIYPKYKANREEMPEDLRQQMPLTREATRAFNIACKEMAGYEADDIIATLACQARGAGGRVTIISSDKDLMQLVGGGVEMFDEIKNRQIDENGVWEKFGVSPEHMVDLQALAGDSTDNIPGAPGIGVKTAALLVNDFGSLDALLERVEEIRQPKRRETLVNFRDQILMSRELVRLKRDAPVGFSLDDLEVREPDPDALLDFLSRMEFRTLSKRVAKIFDRDPPAIADAPRAGPGSKDGAEREWPDINPENYECVSDMDSLDKWIERIRARGYVAIDTETTSLDEMRAKLVGISLSVKPGEACYIPLGHIDGEHVSGLFADQSLVEGQLPMGRVLERLASVLNDDSILKIGQNIKYDLKVLALQNTSVSGIDDTMLMSYVLNSGIHNHSMDALSQRYLSHETIKIKSLLGVGKSAITFDRVPVEKAVKYASEDADVTLRLWHKFKPRLHKKRVTTVYETLERPLVPVLMQMERHGIKVNRDTLARMSDGFAHGIADLEARIHDLAGESFNVGSPKQLGEILFGKMKYEGGKKGHRGAYATGATILEDLATEHELPALVLDWRQLSKLKSTYTDALQDHINPDTGRVHTSFVQSGASTGRLASTDPNLQNIPVRTEEGRRIREAFVAESGTVLVSLDYSQIELRILAHTAAIPELRKAFSDGLDIHAMTASEMFGVPIEGMPPEVRRRAKAINFGVIYGISGFGLARNLRIPRVEAQAFIDRYFKRFPGIRDYMDGTVEYARKNGYVETLFGRKIHTPEINAKGAHAGFARRAAINAPIQGTAADIIRRAMIRMPSAIEHLPCKMLLQVHDELLFEVERGFEDDLTEIAREVMEAAAGPAVHLEIPLLVDAGRGGSWAEAH
;
A
#
# COMPACT_ATOMS: atom_id res chain seq x y z
N MET A 1 24.15 13.32 -42.34
CA MET A 1 24.11 12.37 -43.49
C MET A 1 22.68 12.21 -43.94
N LYS A 2 22.41 12.07 -45.26
CA LYS A 2 21.02 11.83 -45.69
C LYS A 2 20.52 10.49 -45.13
N PHE A 3 19.35 10.48 -44.50
CA PHE A 3 18.72 9.28 -44.00
C PHE A 3 18.58 8.24 -45.12
N GLY A 4 18.88 6.97 -44.85
CA GLY A 4 18.82 5.89 -45.87
C GLY A 4 19.22 4.54 -45.30
N ARG A 5 19.68 3.67 -46.21
CA ARG A 5 20.05 2.28 -45.88
C ARG A 5 21.12 2.22 -44.78
N GLY A 6 20.85 1.45 -43.73
CA GLY A 6 21.74 1.33 -42.55
C GLY A 6 21.36 2.28 -41.39
N HIS A 7 20.46 3.24 -41.61
CA HIS A 7 19.94 4.07 -40.54
C HIS A 7 18.74 3.40 -39.84
N HIS A 8 18.56 3.74 -38.57
CA HIS A 8 17.49 3.25 -37.74
C HIS A 8 16.79 4.42 -37.07
N LEU A 9 15.51 4.62 -37.37
CA LEU A 9 14.66 5.66 -36.81
C LEU A 9 13.84 5.10 -35.66
N HIS A 10 13.92 5.73 -34.49
CA HIS A 10 13.02 5.45 -33.37
C HIS A 10 12.01 6.61 -33.22
N LEU A 11 10.73 6.26 -33.12
CA LEU A 11 9.63 7.20 -32.97
C LEU A 11 8.90 6.92 -31.66
N ILE A 12 8.98 7.84 -30.72
CA ILE A 12 8.31 7.73 -29.42
C ILE A 12 6.98 8.49 -29.52
N ASP A 13 5.89 7.80 -29.17
CA ASP A 13 4.60 8.42 -28.92
C ASP A 13 4.64 9.22 -27.62
N GLY A 14 4.84 10.52 -27.74
CA GLY A 14 5.02 11.42 -26.61
C GLY A 14 3.75 11.60 -25.78
N SER A 15 2.59 11.58 -26.42
CA SER A 15 1.30 11.69 -25.74
C SER A 15 1.08 10.47 -24.83
N ALA A 16 1.30 9.26 -25.31
CA ALA A 16 1.21 8.04 -24.49
C ALA A 16 2.21 8.04 -23.32
N TYR A 17 3.44 8.53 -23.54
CA TYR A 17 4.46 8.65 -22.49
C TYR A 17 4.04 9.61 -21.39
N VAL A 18 3.49 10.78 -21.74
CA VAL A 18 3.03 11.77 -20.76
C VAL A 18 1.86 11.25 -19.93
N PHE A 19 0.84 10.68 -20.57
CA PHE A 19 -0.31 10.09 -19.86
C PHE A 19 0.13 8.96 -18.92
N ARG A 20 1.06 8.11 -19.37
CA ARG A 20 1.62 7.06 -18.54
C ARG A 20 2.36 7.63 -17.33
N ALA A 21 3.21 8.63 -17.51
CA ALA A 21 3.94 9.28 -16.44
C ALA A 21 3.00 9.92 -15.41
N TYR A 22 1.94 10.55 -15.88
CA TYR A 22 0.91 11.16 -15.03
C TYR A 22 0.20 10.17 -14.12
N HIS A 23 -0.18 9.00 -14.64
CA HIS A 23 -0.89 7.98 -13.86
C HIS A 23 0.03 7.08 -13.02
N ALA A 24 1.33 7.06 -13.29
CA ALA A 24 2.29 6.21 -12.58
C ALA A 24 2.84 6.83 -11.30
N LEU A 25 2.82 8.15 -11.17
CA LEU A 25 3.40 8.88 -10.05
C LEU A 25 2.32 9.59 -9.23
N PRO A 26 2.51 9.69 -7.90
CA PRO A 26 1.66 10.56 -7.10
C PRO A 26 1.81 12.03 -7.54
N PRO A 27 0.81 12.89 -7.25
CA PRO A 27 0.89 14.31 -7.56
C PRO A 27 2.15 14.94 -6.94
N LEU A 28 3.06 15.41 -7.79
CA LEU A 28 4.25 16.14 -7.40
C LEU A 28 4.13 17.59 -7.84
N THR A 29 4.51 18.52 -6.97
CA THR A 29 4.50 19.94 -7.26
C THR A 29 5.90 20.54 -7.11
N ARG A 30 6.25 21.50 -7.93
CA ARG A 30 7.47 22.30 -7.81
C ARG A 30 7.37 23.16 -6.55
N LYS A 31 8.43 23.15 -5.72
CA LYS A 31 8.38 23.79 -4.40
C LYS A 31 8.38 25.31 -4.48
N SER A 32 8.99 25.87 -5.53
CA SER A 32 9.12 27.30 -5.72
C SER A 32 7.80 28.02 -5.97
N ASP A 33 6.86 27.41 -6.68
CA ASP A 33 5.61 28.05 -7.13
C ASP A 33 4.36 27.18 -7.05
N GLY A 34 4.51 25.92 -6.58
CA GLY A 34 3.40 24.96 -6.47
C GLY A 34 2.94 24.36 -7.80
N MET A 35 3.65 24.61 -8.91
CA MET A 35 3.31 24.07 -10.21
C MET A 35 3.34 22.54 -10.22
N PRO A 36 2.32 21.86 -10.75
CA PRO A 36 2.34 20.41 -10.88
C PRO A 36 3.43 19.99 -11.88
N ILE A 37 4.28 19.03 -11.45
CA ILE A 37 5.44 18.54 -12.23
C ILE A 37 5.56 17.02 -12.23
N GLY A 38 4.58 16.29 -11.69
CA GLY A 38 4.63 14.82 -11.58
C GLY A 38 4.76 14.11 -12.92
N ALA A 39 3.95 14.53 -13.92
CA ALA A 39 4.02 13.98 -15.28
C ALA A 39 5.36 14.31 -15.96
N VAL A 40 5.87 15.54 -15.79
CA VAL A 40 7.18 15.94 -16.34
C VAL A 40 8.31 15.13 -15.72
N SER A 41 8.27 14.91 -14.39
CA SER A 41 9.27 14.10 -13.69
C SER A 41 9.29 12.67 -14.19
N GLY A 42 8.12 12.04 -14.30
CA GLY A 42 7.99 10.68 -14.84
C GLY A 42 8.48 10.59 -16.28
N PHE A 43 8.08 11.54 -17.11
CA PHE A 43 8.47 11.64 -18.52
C PHE A 43 10.00 11.76 -18.66
N CYS A 44 10.66 12.66 -17.91
CA CYS A 44 12.12 12.79 -17.92
C CYS A 44 12.85 11.52 -17.50
N ASN A 45 12.32 10.83 -16.46
CA ASN A 45 12.88 9.55 -16.03
C ASN A 45 12.74 8.45 -17.11
N MET A 46 11.62 8.43 -17.83
CA MET A 46 11.41 7.50 -18.94
C MET A 46 12.35 7.82 -20.11
N LEU A 47 12.51 9.07 -20.52
CA LEU A 47 13.46 9.47 -21.56
C LEU A 47 14.90 9.12 -21.19
N GLN A 48 15.34 9.44 -19.96
CA GLN A 48 16.67 9.10 -19.51
C GLN A 48 16.93 7.59 -19.52
N LYS A 49 15.96 6.82 -19.05
CA LYS A 49 16.03 5.35 -19.09
C LYS A 49 16.14 4.86 -20.53
N TYR A 50 15.29 5.39 -21.42
CA TYR A 50 15.26 5.00 -22.82
C TYR A 50 16.59 5.27 -23.53
N VAL A 51 17.16 6.47 -23.37
CA VAL A 51 18.48 6.85 -23.94
C VAL A 51 19.59 5.95 -23.42
N ARG A 52 19.58 5.65 -22.11
CA ARG A 52 20.58 4.74 -21.50
C ARG A 52 20.46 3.30 -22.01
N ASP A 53 19.24 2.78 -22.06
CA ASP A 53 19.00 1.37 -22.39
C ASP A 53 19.18 1.10 -23.90
N ASN A 54 19.16 2.14 -24.76
CA ASN A 54 19.40 2.09 -26.19
C ASN A 54 20.74 2.72 -26.60
N ALA A 55 21.73 2.73 -25.73
CA ALA A 55 23.09 3.12 -26.05
C ALA A 55 23.92 1.93 -26.58
N GLY A 56 24.92 2.20 -27.42
CA GLY A 56 25.85 1.18 -27.95
C GLY A 56 25.53 0.74 -29.38
N ALA A 57 25.91 -0.50 -29.75
CA ALA A 57 25.88 -0.99 -31.15
C ALA A 57 24.49 -1.00 -31.82
N ASN A 58 23.43 -1.06 -31.04
CA ASN A 58 22.03 -1.03 -31.50
C ASN A 58 21.34 0.33 -31.30
N ALA A 59 22.09 1.38 -30.97
CA ALA A 59 21.54 2.72 -30.79
C ALA A 59 20.82 3.20 -32.04
N PRO A 60 19.68 3.92 -31.89
CA PRO A 60 19.05 4.58 -33.03
C PRO A 60 19.97 5.65 -33.61
N THR A 61 20.00 5.77 -34.93
CA THR A 61 20.69 6.87 -35.60
C THR A 61 19.84 8.13 -35.64
N HIS A 62 18.51 7.97 -35.59
CA HIS A 62 17.52 9.02 -35.61
C HIS A 62 16.46 8.76 -34.57
N LEU A 63 16.06 9.80 -33.84
CA LEU A 63 15.11 9.70 -32.72
C LEU A 63 14.21 10.93 -32.68
N ALA A 64 12.91 10.71 -32.57
CA ALA A 64 11.95 11.78 -32.34
C ALA A 64 10.90 11.39 -31.32
N VAL A 65 10.47 12.37 -30.52
CA VAL A 65 9.25 12.28 -29.72
C VAL A 65 8.17 13.09 -30.42
N VAL A 66 7.04 12.47 -30.69
CA VAL A 66 5.93 13.05 -31.44
C VAL A 66 4.76 13.31 -30.50
N PHE A 67 4.20 14.53 -30.54
CA PHE A 67 3.09 14.94 -29.68
C PHE A 67 1.88 15.38 -30.48
N ASP A 68 0.70 15.24 -29.89
CA ASP A 68 -0.51 15.91 -30.36
C ASP A 68 -0.40 17.41 -30.08
N LYS A 69 -0.74 18.24 -31.09
CA LYS A 69 -0.72 19.69 -30.95
C LYS A 69 -2.06 20.29 -30.50
N GLY A 70 -3.15 19.55 -30.67
CA GLY A 70 -4.49 19.98 -30.32
C GLY A 70 -5.48 18.84 -30.37
N SER A 71 -6.72 19.11 -29.98
CA SER A 71 -7.80 18.11 -29.92
C SER A 71 -8.63 18.04 -31.18
N HIS A 72 -8.46 19.00 -32.12
CA HIS A 72 -9.24 19.07 -33.38
C HIS A 72 -8.36 18.70 -34.56
N THR A 73 -8.76 17.67 -35.28
CA THR A 73 -8.06 17.14 -36.46
C THR A 73 -9.01 16.99 -37.65
N PHE A 74 -8.50 16.65 -38.83
CA PHE A 74 -9.33 16.36 -40.00
C PHE A 74 -10.40 15.29 -39.75
N ARG A 75 -10.22 14.38 -38.78
CA ARG A 75 -11.18 13.36 -38.40
C ARG A 75 -12.46 13.96 -37.80
N ASN A 76 -12.35 15.11 -37.13
CA ASN A 76 -13.54 15.80 -36.62
C ASN A 76 -14.36 16.45 -37.73
N GLU A 77 -13.76 16.75 -38.88
CA GLU A 77 -14.46 17.22 -40.09
C GLU A 77 -15.25 16.08 -40.75
N ILE A 78 -14.68 14.85 -40.72
CA ILE A 78 -15.35 13.64 -41.25
C ILE A 78 -16.49 13.18 -40.30
N TYR A 79 -16.20 13.19 -39.00
CA TYR A 79 -17.15 12.72 -37.97
C TYR A 79 -17.06 13.63 -36.72
N PRO A 80 -18.01 14.58 -36.57
CA PRO A 80 -17.98 15.54 -35.45
C PRO A 80 -17.99 14.91 -34.05
N LYS A 81 -18.45 13.64 -33.93
CA LYS A 81 -18.47 12.90 -32.66
C LYS A 81 -17.17 12.10 -32.39
N TYR A 82 -16.16 12.21 -33.26
CA TYR A 82 -14.87 11.57 -33.06
C TYR A 82 -14.23 12.05 -31.75
N LYS A 83 -13.85 11.12 -30.87
CA LYS A 83 -13.30 11.36 -29.54
C LYS A 83 -14.15 12.23 -28.59
N ALA A 84 -15.44 12.46 -28.92
CA ALA A 84 -16.34 13.28 -28.10
C ALA A 84 -16.67 12.67 -26.71
N ASN A 85 -16.41 11.39 -26.53
CA ASN A 85 -16.57 10.67 -25.26
C ASN A 85 -15.32 10.71 -24.39
N ARG A 86 -14.22 11.30 -24.86
CA ARG A 86 -13.03 11.48 -24.04
C ARG A 86 -13.26 12.61 -23.03
N GLU A 87 -12.88 12.36 -21.78
CA GLU A 87 -12.90 13.41 -20.76
C GLU A 87 -11.90 14.51 -21.08
N GLU A 88 -12.19 15.71 -20.66
CA GLU A 88 -11.24 16.82 -20.77
C GLU A 88 -9.95 16.49 -20.00
N MET A 89 -8.83 16.91 -20.55
CA MET A 89 -7.52 16.75 -19.89
C MET A 89 -7.54 17.46 -18.54
N PRO A 90 -7.15 16.77 -17.43
CA PRO A 90 -7.03 17.41 -16.12
C PRO A 90 -6.21 18.69 -16.17
N GLU A 91 -6.63 19.72 -15.44
CA GLU A 91 -5.99 21.04 -15.51
C GLU A 91 -4.52 21.00 -15.06
N ASP A 92 -4.21 20.18 -14.05
CA ASP A 92 -2.85 19.96 -13.56
C ASP A 92 -1.96 19.24 -14.59
N LEU A 93 -2.52 18.39 -15.45
CA LEU A 93 -1.79 17.78 -16.56
C LEU A 93 -1.63 18.76 -17.73
N ARG A 94 -2.66 19.56 -18.02
CA ARG A 94 -2.64 20.57 -19.10
C ARG A 94 -1.48 21.54 -18.92
N GLN A 95 -1.24 21.99 -17.68
CA GLN A 95 -0.12 22.88 -17.35
C GLN A 95 1.25 22.22 -17.57
N GLN A 96 1.35 20.92 -17.49
CA GLN A 96 2.59 20.17 -17.64
C GLN A 96 2.94 19.85 -19.10
N MET A 97 1.98 19.88 -20.01
CA MET A 97 2.19 19.52 -21.41
C MET A 97 3.27 20.36 -22.13
N PRO A 98 3.36 21.69 -21.96
CA PRO A 98 4.46 22.47 -22.55
C PRO A 98 5.83 22.06 -22.00
N LEU A 99 5.91 21.72 -20.72
CA LEU A 99 7.16 21.35 -20.06
C LEU A 99 7.70 20.00 -20.55
N THR A 100 6.85 19.06 -20.97
CA THR A 100 7.30 17.79 -21.55
C THR A 100 7.96 18.00 -22.92
N ARG A 101 7.52 19.00 -23.70
CA ARG A 101 8.18 19.40 -24.95
C ARG A 101 9.51 20.08 -24.67
N GLU A 102 9.55 20.93 -23.64
CA GLU A 102 10.79 21.55 -23.20
C GLU A 102 11.79 20.50 -22.70
N ALA A 103 11.33 19.52 -21.91
CA ALA A 103 12.13 18.37 -21.50
C ALA A 103 12.73 17.63 -22.69
N THR A 104 11.92 17.32 -23.71
CA THR A 104 12.37 16.62 -24.91
C THR A 104 13.51 17.38 -25.61
N ARG A 105 13.37 18.69 -25.72
CA ARG A 105 14.43 19.55 -26.32
C ARG A 105 15.67 19.64 -25.43
N ALA A 106 15.50 19.68 -24.09
CA ALA A 106 16.62 19.67 -23.16
C ALA A 106 17.45 18.38 -23.24
N PHE A 107 16.80 17.23 -23.52
CA PHE A 107 17.47 15.97 -23.84
C PHE A 107 18.08 15.95 -25.26
N ASN A 108 18.01 17.04 -25.99
CA ASN A 108 18.44 17.19 -27.39
C ASN A 108 17.79 16.16 -28.35
N ILE A 109 16.57 15.74 -28.03
CA ILE A 109 15.76 14.84 -28.85
C ILE A 109 14.81 15.68 -29.74
N ALA A 110 14.65 15.30 -31.00
CA ALA A 110 13.73 15.96 -31.90
C ALA A 110 12.28 15.90 -31.36
N CYS A 111 11.69 17.07 -31.11
CA CYS A 111 10.33 17.21 -30.60
C CYS A 111 9.44 17.66 -31.76
N LYS A 112 8.47 16.81 -32.17
CA LYS A 112 7.63 17.05 -33.34
C LYS A 112 6.16 17.07 -32.99
N GLU A 113 5.42 18.04 -33.55
CA GLU A 113 3.97 18.15 -33.44
C GLU A 113 3.44 18.96 -34.62
N MET A 114 2.19 18.76 -35.01
CA MET A 114 1.56 19.44 -36.14
C MET A 114 0.07 19.69 -35.91
N ALA A 115 -0.41 20.87 -36.23
CA ALA A 115 -1.83 21.21 -36.13
C ALA A 115 -2.64 20.49 -37.22
N GLY A 116 -3.85 20.01 -36.85
CA GLY A 116 -4.77 19.34 -37.77
C GLY A 116 -4.50 17.84 -37.96
N TYR A 117 -3.40 17.29 -37.36
CA TYR A 117 -3.03 15.88 -37.42
C TYR A 117 -2.72 15.36 -36.01
N GLU A 118 -2.96 14.09 -35.80
CA GLU A 118 -2.59 13.42 -34.57
C GLU A 118 -1.13 12.98 -34.58
N ALA A 119 -0.56 12.70 -33.40
CA ALA A 119 0.79 12.18 -33.29
C ALA A 119 0.97 10.90 -34.13
N ASP A 120 -0.05 10.05 -34.16
CA ASP A 120 -0.06 8.79 -34.91
C ASP A 120 0.06 9.01 -36.44
N ASP A 121 -0.55 10.07 -36.99
CA ASP A 121 -0.44 10.43 -38.42
C ASP A 121 0.98 10.89 -38.73
N ILE A 122 1.61 11.65 -37.85
CA ILE A 122 2.98 12.11 -38.01
C ILE A 122 3.94 10.92 -37.94
N ILE A 123 3.73 10.02 -36.96
CA ILE A 123 4.50 8.76 -36.81
C ILE A 123 4.36 7.91 -38.06
N ALA A 124 3.12 7.74 -38.57
CA ALA A 124 2.85 6.97 -39.81
C ALA A 124 3.56 7.55 -41.01
N THR A 125 3.52 8.87 -41.16
CA THR A 125 4.19 9.57 -42.26
C THR A 125 5.71 9.38 -42.19
N LEU A 126 6.32 9.59 -41.03
CA LEU A 126 7.76 9.44 -40.84
C LEU A 126 8.21 7.99 -41.05
N ALA A 127 7.45 7.01 -40.53
CA ALA A 127 7.73 5.61 -40.72
C ALA A 127 7.69 5.19 -42.19
N CYS A 128 6.69 5.69 -42.94
CA CYS A 128 6.63 5.45 -44.40
C CYS A 128 7.77 6.10 -45.16
N GLN A 129 8.14 7.35 -44.84
CA GLN A 129 9.29 8.04 -45.45
C GLN A 129 10.60 7.28 -45.13
N ALA A 130 10.82 6.87 -43.89
CA ALA A 130 12.04 6.17 -43.50
C ALA A 130 12.14 4.79 -44.17
N ARG A 131 11.04 4.05 -44.23
CA ARG A 131 10.96 2.78 -45.00
C ARG A 131 11.23 3.00 -46.48
N GLY A 132 10.64 4.02 -47.08
CA GLY A 132 10.85 4.41 -48.50
C GLY A 132 12.31 4.74 -48.80
N ALA A 133 13.03 5.33 -47.84
CA ALA A 133 14.46 5.59 -47.91
C ALA A 133 15.34 4.35 -47.66
N GLY A 134 14.78 3.18 -47.31
CA GLY A 134 15.48 1.93 -47.04
C GLY A 134 16.04 1.81 -45.63
N GLY A 135 15.64 2.67 -44.69
CA GLY A 135 15.98 2.59 -43.27
C GLY A 135 15.04 1.64 -42.49
N ARG A 136 15.44 1.31 -41.26
CA ARG A 136 14.60 0.58 -40.28
C ARG A 136 13.89 1.58 -39.39
N VAL A 137 12.71 1.16 -38.87
CA VAL A 137 11.90 1.97 -37.96
C VAL A 137 11.45 1.15 -36.78
N THR A 138 11.63 1.69 -35.56
CA THR A 138 11.00 1.16 -34.35
C THR A 138 10.08 2.23 -33.75
N ILE A 139 8.80 1.89 -33.63
CA ILE A 139 7.79 2.75 -33.02
C ILE A 139 7.62 2.35 -31.55
N ILE A 140 7.87 3.28 -30.64
CA ILE A 140 7.77 3.05 -29.20
C ILE A 140 6.38 3.50 -28.74
N SER A 141 5.43 2.60 -28.80
CA SER A 141 4.05 2.77 -28.36
C SER A 141 3.38 1.41 -28.14
N SER A 142 2.33 1.37 -27.32
CA SER A 142 1.45 0.20 -27.17
C SER A 142 0.11 0.38 -27.90
N ASP A 143 -0.05 1.48 -28.64
CA ASP A 143 -1.28 1.81 -29.34
C ASP A 143 -1.55 0.81 -30.47
N LYS A 144 -2.80 0.33 -30.54
CA LYS A 144 -3.22 -0.63 -31.55
C LYS A 144 -3.33 -0.01 -32.94
N ASP A 145 -3.58 1.31 -33.01
CA ASP A 145 -3.79 2.01 -34.27
C ASP A 145 -2.49 2.09 -35.09
N LEU A 146 -1.34 2.18 -34.42
CA LEU A 146 -0.03 2.13 -35.03
C LEU A 146 0.37 0.72 -35.54
N MET A 147 -0.34 -0.33 -35.14
CA MET A 147 -0.06 -1.69 -35.58
C MET A 147 -0.32 -1.91 -37.06
N GLN A 148 -1.11 -1.04 -37.72
CA GLN A 148 -1.29 -1.03 -39.17
C GLN A 148 -0.01 -0.66 -39.96
N LEU A 149 1.05 -0.22 -39.26
CA LEU A 149 2.33 0.19 -39.87
C LEU A 149 3.39 -0.91 -39.81
N VAL A 150 3.18 -1.95 -39.01
CA VAL A 150 4.13 -3.03 -38.77
C VAL A 150 4.38 -3.83 -40.06
N GLY A 151 5.62 -4.17 -40.30
CA GLY A 151 6.05 -4.93 -41.47
C GLY A 151 6.93 -4.09 -42.44
N GLY A 152 7.65 -4.80 -43.30
CA GLY A 152 8.50 -4.15 -44.28
C GLY A 152 9.63 -3.30 -43.71
N GLY A 153 10.18 -3.65 -42.54
CA GLY A 153 11.24 -2.92 -41.83
C GLY A 153 10.74 -1.94 -40.77
N VAL A 154 9.43 -1.93 -40.50
CA VAL A 154 8.81 -1.22 -39.36
C VAL A 154 8.36 -2.21 -38.31
N GLU A 155 8.75 -2.00 -37.09
CA GLU A 155 8.36 -2.79 -35.90
C GLU A 155 7.92 -1.86 -34.78
N MET A 156 7.20 -2.40 -33.81
CA MET A 156 6.80 -1.65 -32.62
C MET A 156 7.44 -2.24 -31.37
N PHE A 157 7.65 -1.41 -30.37
CA PHE A 157 8.13 -1.83 -29.06
C PHE A 157 7.19 -1.33 -27.96
N ASP A 158 6.55 -2.27 -27.26
CA ASP A 158 5.75 -2.02 -26.07
C ASP A 158 6.66 -2.02 -24.84
N GLU A 159 7.06 -0.84 -24.38
CA GLU A 159 7.91 -0.67 -23.20
C GLU A 159 7.27 -1.14 -21.89
N ILE A 160 5.92 -1.16 -21.80
CA ILE A 160 5.19 -1.63 -20.62
C ILE A 160 5.41 -3.13 -20.44
N LYS A 161 5.30 -3.86 -21.55
CA LYS A 161 5.45 -5.31 -21.56
C LYS A 161 6.87 -5.76 -21.86
N ASN A 162 7.77 -4.79 -22.16
CA ASN A 162 9.13 -5.04 -22.63
C ASN A 162 9.13 -6.05 -23.78
N ARG A 163 8.27 -5.82 -24.78
CA ARG A 163 8.02 -6.77 -25.87
C ARG A 163 8.07 -6.05 -27.21
N GLN A 164 8.80 -6.62 -28.15
CA GLN A 164 8.76 -6.26 -29.56
C GLN A 164 7.47 -6.80 -30.18
N ILE A 165 6.85 -6.02 -31.06
CA ILE A 165 5.64 -6.36 -31.82
C ILE A 165 6.01 -6.31 -33.29
N ASP A 166 6.14 -7.48 -33.89
CA ASP A 166 6.30 -7.73 -35.31
C ASP A 166 4.97 -8.18 -35.94
N GLU A 167 4.99 -8.60 -37.18
CA GLU A 167 3.80 -9.12 -37.89
C GLU A 167 3.14 -10.29 -37.15
N ASN A 168 3.94 -11.20 -36.57
CA ASN A 168 3.43 -12.30 -35.77
C ASN A 168 2.76 -11.80 -34.48
N GLY A 169 3.34 -10.80 -33.84
CA GLY A 169 2.76 -10.17 -32.64
C GLY A 169 1.42 -9.49 -32.90
N VAL A 170 1.23 -8.91 -34.09
CA VAL A 170 -0.07 -8.36 -34.53
C VAL A 170 -1.07 -9.50 -34.74
N TRP A 171 -0.65 -10.55 -35.43
CA TRP A 171 -1.49 -11.73 -35.69
C TRP A 171 -1.93 -12.40 -34.40
N GLU A 172 -1.01 -12.64 -33.46
CA GLU A 172 -1.34 -13.24 -32.16
C GLU A 172 -2.38 -12.43 -31.38
N LYS A 173 -2.33 -11.11 -31.53
CA LYS A 173 -3.20 -10.21 -30.74
C LYS A 173 -4.58 -10.00 -31.38
N PHE A 174 -4.64 -9.91 -32.70
CA PHE A 174 -5.84 -9.51 -33.43
C PHE A 174 -6.38 -10.57 -34.40
N GLY A 175 -5.60 -11.58 -34.74
CA GLY A 175 -5.96 -12.63 -35.68
C GLY A 175 -5.97 -12.17 -37.15
N VAL A 176 -5.32 -11.05 -37.46
CA VAL A 176 -5.14 -10.53 -38.82
C VAL A 176 -3.71 -10.04 -39.02
N SER A 177 -3.28 -9.94 -40.28
CA SER A 177 -2.01 -9.29 -40.62
C SER A 177 -2.07 -7.77 -40.44
N PRO A 178 -0.96 -7.05 -40.28
CA PRO A 178 -0.94 -5.60 -40.13
C PRO A 178 -1.69 -4.84 -41.24
N GLU A 179 -1.63 -5.31 -42.47
CA GLU A 179 -2.32 -4.71 -43.64
C GLU A 179 -3.84 -4.73 -43.48
N HIS A 180 -4.39 -5.67 -42.72
CA HIS A 180 -5.83 -5.82 -42.46
C HIS A 180 -6.31 -5.18 -41.15
N MET A 181 -5.43 -4.52 -40.41
CA MET A 181 -5.80 -3.84 -39.16
C MET A 181 -6.82 -2.74 -39.38
N VAL A 182 -6.70 -1.99 -40.46
CA VAL A 182 -7.69 -0.93 -40.83
C VAL A 182 -9.05 -1.54 -41.09
N ASP A 183 -9.14 -2.65 -41.84
CA ASP A 183 -10.39 -3.33 -42.16
C ASP A 183 -11.05 -3.96 -40.93
N LEU A 184 -10.23 -4.55 -40.07
CA LEU A 184 -10.69 -5.09 -38.79
C LEU A 184 -11.29 -4.02 -37.89
N GLN A 185 -10.59 -2.88 -37.73
CA GLN A 185 -11.06 -1.78 -36.87
C GLN A 185 -12.27 -1.05 -37.48
N ALA A 186 -12.35 -0.94 -38.80
CA ALA A 186 -13.51 -0.37 -39.49
C ALA A 186 -14.79 -1.17 -39.21
N LEU A 187 -14.67 -2.50 -39.17
CA LEU A 187 -15.79 -3.40 -38.85
C LEU A 187 -16.12 -3.43 -37.36
N ALA A 188 -15.09 -3.56 -36.51
CA ALA A 188 -15.27 -3.69 -35.06
C ALA A 188 -15.65 -2.38 -34.37
N GLY A 189 -15.26 -1.24 -34.97
CA GLY A 189 -15.32 0.08 -34.33
C GLY A 189 -14.29 0.25 -33.22
N ASP A 190 -14.26 1.44 -32.63
CA ASP A 190 -13.48 1.76 -31.46
C ASP A 190 -14.25 2.61 -30.45
N SER A 191 -14.61 2.01 -29.34
CA SER A 191 -15.32 2.71 -28.26
C SER A 191 -14.47 3.77 -27.55
N THR A 192 -13.13 3.67 -27.61
CA THR A 192 -12.21 4.65 -26.99
C THR A 192 -12.23 5.96 -27.78
N ASP A 193 -12.27 5.86 -29.09
CA ASP A 193 -12.26 7.02 -30.00
C ASP A 193 -13.64 7.34 -30.57
N ASN A 194 -14.66 6.67 -30.04
CA ASN A 194 -16.05 6.82 -30.47
C ASN A 194 -16.26 6.54 -31.98
N ILE A 195 -15.56 5.55 -32.50
CA ILE A 195 -15.72 5.08 -33.88
C ILE A 195 -16.76 3.97 -33.89
N PRO A 196 -17.88 4.11 -34.64
CA PRO A 196 -19.06 3.28 -34.43
C PRO A 196 -18.95 1.83 -34.92
N GLY A 197 -18.17 1.53 -35.96
CA GLY A 197 -18.07 0.20 -36.56
C GLY A 197 -19.40 -0.38 -37.06
N ALA A 198 -19.46 -1.71 -37.23
CA ALA A 198 -20.69 -2.43 -37.58
C ALA A 198 -21.35 -2.96 -36.29
N PRO A 199 -22.64 -2.62 -36.00
CA PRO A 199 -23.34 -3.10 -34.82
C PRO A 199 -23.34 -4.62 -34.66
N GLY A 200 -22.87 -5.12 -33.51
CA GLY A 200 -22.80 -6.56 -33.20
C GLY A 200 -21.61 -7.30 -33.82
N ILE A 201 -20.72 -6.62 -34.50
CA ILE A 201 -19.45 -7.18 -35.02
C ILE A 201 -18.31 -6.71 -34.13
N GLY A 202 -17.83 -7.60 -33.27
CA GLY A 202 -16.64 -7.33 -32.43
C GLY A 202 -15.37 -7.84 -33.13
N VAL A 203 -14.19 -7.55 -32.50
CA VAL A 203 -12.85 -7.81 -33.04
C VAL A 203 -12.69 -9.25 -33.56
N LYS A 204 -13.10 -10.27 -32.83
CA LYS A 204 -13.00 -11.69 -33.27
C LYS A 204 -13.82 -11.98 -34.52
N THR A 205 -15.02 -11.41 -34.63
CA THR A 205 -15.88 -11.61 -35.75
C THR A 205 -15.37 -10.83 -36.97
N ALA A 206 -14.87 -9.63 -36.75
CA ALA A 206 -14.23 -8.82 -37.79
C ALA A 206 -13.01 -9.53 -38.38
N ALA A 207 -12.15 -10.10 -37.51
CA ALA A 207 -10.97 -10.87 -37.94
C ALA A 207 -11.35 -12.07 -38.82
N LEU A 208 -12.37 -12.83 -38.42
CA LEU A 208 -12.84 -13.96 -39.22
C LEU A 208 -13.34 -13.50 -40.61
N LEU A 209 -14.17 -12.43 -40.65
CA LEU A 209 -14.70 -11.91 -41.88
C LEU A 209 -13.60 -11.40 -42.84
N VAL A 210 -12.64 -10.65 -42.30
CA VAL A 210 -11.52 -10.10 -43.10
C VAL A 210 -10.64 -11.25 -43.64
N ASN A 211 -10.37 -12.27 -42.86
CA ASN A 211 -9.59 -13.42 -43.29
C ASN A 211 -10.31 -14.29 -44.32
N ASP A 212 -11.66 -14.49 -44.14
CA ASP A 212 -12.46 -15.29 -45.07
C ASP A 212 -12.64 -14.63 -46.44
N PHE A 213 -12.77 -13.29 -46.48
CA PHE A 213 -13.02 -12.54 -47.69
C PHE A 213 -11.79 -11.83 -48.28
N GLY A 214 -10.71 -11.73 -47.52
CA GLY A 214 -9.41 -11.16 -47.91
C GLY A 214 -9.31 -9.65 -47.71
N SER A 215 -10.41 -8.88 -47.74
CA SER A 215 -10.45 -7.43 -47.46
C SER A 215 -11.87 -6.96 -47.16
N LEU A 216 -11.98 -5.76 -46.58
CA LEU A 216 -13.27 -5.11 -46.35
C LEU A 216 -14.02 -4.85 -47.64
N ASP A 217 -13.34 -4.45 -48.72
CA ASP A 217 -13.98 -4.20 -50.02
C ASP A 217 -14.54 -5.49 -50.57
N ALA A 218 -13.77 -6.58 -50.63
CA ALA A 218 -14.25 -7.88 -51.08
C ALA A 218 -15.40 -8.43 -50.20
N LEU A 219 -15.37 -8.18 -48.89
CA LEU A 219 -16.43 -8.54 -47.96
C LEU A 219 -17.74 -7.80 -48.31
N LEU A 220 -17.67 -6.49 -48.56
CA LEU A 220 -18.83 -5.65 -48.87
C LEU A 220 -19.38 -5.89 -50.28
N GLU A 221 -18.56 -6.34 -51.22
CA GLU A 221 -18.98 -6.75 -52.59
C GLU A 221 -19.65 -8.15 -52.56
N ARG A 222 -19.16 -9.04 -51.68
CA ARG A 222 -19.63 -10.44 -51.62
C ARG A 222 -20.45 -10.70 -50.36
N VAL A 223 -21.14 -9.68 -49.87
CA VAL A 223 -21.94 -9.76 -48.60
C VAL A 223 -23.02 -10.84 -48.64
N GLU A 224 -23.53 -11.16 -49.82
CA GLU A 224 -24.53 -12.22 -50.03
C GLU A 224 -24.02 -13.64 -49.73
N GLU A 225 -22.70 -13.85 -49.73
CA GLU A 225 -22.08 -15.14 -49.38
C GLU A 225 -22.05 -15.43 -47.87
N ILE A 226 -22.39 -14.44 -47.08
CA ILE A 226 -22.40 -14.56 -45.61
C ILE A 226 -23.56 -15.44 -45.20
N ARG A 227 -23.29 -16.59 -44.58
CA ARG A 227 -24.28 -17.58 -44.18
C ARG A 227 -25.29 -17.10 -43.14
N GLN A 228 -24.90 -16.12 -42.29
CA GLN A 228 -25.72 -15.62 -41.19
C GLN A 228 -26.58 -14.44 -41.64
N PRO A 229 -27.92 -14.58 -41.76
CA PRO A 229 -28.78 -13.53 -42.30
C PRO A 229 -28.67 -12.19 -41.57
N LYS A 230 -28.64 -12.23 -40.20
CA LYS A 230 -28.56 -11.02 -39.38
C LYS A 230 -27.24 -10.25 -39.57
N ARG A 231 -26.14 -10.99 -39.78
CA ARG A 231 -24.81 -10.36 -40.01
C ARG A 231 -24.75 -9.73 -41.40
N ARG A 232 -25.31 -10.40 -42.42
CA ARG A 232 -25.44 -9.89 -43.78
C ARG A 232 -26.26 -8.60 -43.80
N GLU A 233 -27.45 -8.62 -43.18
CA GLU A 233 -28.32 -7.45 -43.05
C GLU A 233 -27.56 -6.27 -42.35
N THR A 234 -26.81 -6.53 -41.27
CA THR A 234 -26.02 -5.52 -40.59
C THR A 234 -24.98 -4.88 -41.53
N LEU A 235 -24.23 -5.68 -42.29
CA LEU A 235 -23.18 -5.15 -43.17
C LEU A 235 -23.79 -4.35 -44.33
N VAL A 236 -24.94 -4.73 -44.84
CA VAL A 236 -25.67 -3.98 -45.88
C VAL A 236 -26.22 -2.66 -45.32
N ASN A 237 -26.93 -2.71 -44.19
CA ASN A 237 -27.57 -1.52 -43.62
C ASN A 237 -26.58 -0.49 -43.07
N PHE A 238 -25.38 -0.90 -42.61
CA PHE A 238 -24.40 -0.03 -42.04
C PHE A 238 -23.13 0.17 -42.92
N ARG A 239 -23.27 -0.11 -44.24
CA ARG A 239 -22.18 0.00 -45.21
C ARG A 239 -21.48 1.36 -45.16
N ASP A 240 -22.23 2.44 -45.21
CA ASP A 240 -21.66 3.80 -45.22
C ASP A 240 -20.97 4.15 -43.89
N GLN A 241 -21.52 3.67 -42.79
CA GLN A 241 -20.93 3.84 -41.47
C GLN A 241 -19.60 3.08 -41.36
N ILE A 242 -19.52 1.87 -41.91
CA ILE A 242 -18.29 1.07 -41.95
C ILE A 242 -17.19 1.76 -42.79
N LEU A 243 -17.57 2.29 -43.95
CA LEU A 243 -16.66 3.02 -44.82
C LEU A 243 -16.16 4.33 -44.18
N MET A 244 -17.04 5.06 -43.49
CA MET A 244 -16.65 6.21 -42.69
C MET A 244 -15.68 5.78 -41.55
N SER A 245 -15.98 4.71 -40.84
CA SER A 245 -15.12 4.18 -39.81
C SER A 245 -13.73 3.79 -40.33
N ARG A 246 -13.66 3.23 -41.55
CA ARG A 246 -12.39 2.95 -42.22
C ARG A 246 -11.54 4.20 -42.44
N GLU A 247 -12.16 5.30 -42.88
CA GLU A 247 -11.45 6.56 -43.04
C GLU A 247 -10.96 7.17 -41.73
N LEU A 248 -11.72 6.98 -40.65
CA LEU A 248 -11.36 7.43 -39.30
C LEU A 248 -10.18 6.66 -38.70
N VAL A 249 -10.12 5.32 -38.88
CA VAL A 249 -9.04 4.49 -38.32
C VAL A 249 -7.78 4.48 -39.18
N ARG A 250 -7.87 4.84 -40.44
CA ARG A 250 -6.74 4.89 -41.37
C ARG A 250 -5.80 6.04 -40.99
N LEU A 251 -4.55 5.73 -40.71
CA LEU A 251 -3.55 6.72 -40.45
C LEU A 251 -3.07 7.40 -41.72
N LYS A 252 -2.91 8.73 -41.67
CA LYS A 252 -2.31 9.50 -42.77
C LYS A 252 -0.83 9.18 -42.89
N ARG A 253 -0.39 8.79 -44.08
CA ARG A 253 1.01 8.41 -44.39
C ARG A 253 1.73 9.46 -45.22
N ASP A 254 1.05 10.56 -45.52
CA ASP A 254 1.44 11.67 -46.38
C ASP A 254 1.12 13.04 -45.77
N ALA A 255 1.09 13.10 -44.43
CA ALA A 255 0.89 14.39 -43.75
C ALA A 255 2.00 15.39 -44.15
N PRO A 256 1.66 16.67 -44.41
CA PRO A 256 2.61 17.66 -44.90
C PRO A 256 3.57 18.13 -43.80
N VAL A 257 4.39 17.21 -43.32
CA VAL A 257 5.39 17.49 -42.27
C VAL A 257 6.45 18.45 -42.81
N GLY A 258 6.64 19.59 -42.14
CA GLY A 258 7.54 20.67 -42.56
C GLY A 258 9.02 20.44 -42.19
N PHE A 259 9.44 19.18 -41.99
CA PHE A 259 10.80 18.79 -41.61
C PHE A 259 11.18 17.48 -42.28
N SER A 260 12.48 17.23 -42.41
CA SER A 260 13.05 16.05 -43.07
C SER A 260 13.44 14.99 -42.04
N LEU A 261 13.69 13.75 -42.49
CA LEU A 261 14.26 12.71 -41.64
C LEU A 261 15.64 13.09 -41.09
N ASP A 262 16.44 13.83 -41.85
CA ASP A 262 17.77 14.27 -41.40
C ASP A 262 17.71 15.22 -40.18
N ASP A 263 16.58 15.90 -39.97
CA ASP A 263 16.35 16.76 -38.80
C ASP A 263 16.10 15.95 -37.48
N LEU A 264 16.03 14.62 -37.60
CA LEU A 264 15.77 13.70 -36.49
C LEU A 264 17.05 12.98 -36.02
N GLU A 265 18.22 13.34 -36.58
CA GLU A 265 19.49 12.74 -36.21
C GLU A 265 19.72 12.84 -34.70
N VAL A 266 20.12 11.70 -34.06
CA VAL A 266 20.41 11.68 -32.64
C VAL A 266 21.63 12.56 -32.33
N ARG A 267 21.48 13.45 -31.37
CA ARG A 267 22.53 14.33 -30.91
C ARG A 267 22.72 14.15 -29.41
N GLU A 268 23.96 14.27 -28.96
CA GLU A 268 24.21 14.26 -27.51
C GLU A 268 23.53 15.46 -26.84
N PRO A 269 22.92 15.27 -25.67
CA PRO A 269 22.40 16.40 -24.90
C PRO A 269 23.50 17.40 -24.57
N ASP A 270 23.19 18.68 -24.61
CA ASP A 270 24.02 19.71 -23.97
C ASP A 270 23.88 19.56 -22.45
N PRO A 271 24.95 19.19 -21.73
CA PRO A 271 24.89 18.95 -20.29
C PRO A 271 24.38 20.16 -19.50
N ASP A 272 24.80 21.36 -19.88
CA ASP A 272 24.47 22.59 -19.14
C ASP A 272 23.00 22.95 -19.36
N ALA A 273 22.47 22.82 -20.57
CA ALA A 273 21.08 23.07 -20.88
C ALA A 273 20.13 22.03 -20.23
N LEU A 274 20.53 20.75 -20.23
CA LEU A 274 19.78 19.70 -19.58
C LEU A 274 19.75 19.86 -18.06
N LEU A 275 20.88 20.13 -17.43
CA LEU A 275 21.00 20.36 -16.00
C LEU A 275 20.25 21.63 -15.57
N ASP A 276 20.28 22.71 -16.37
CA ASP A 276 19.47 23.91 -16.12
C ASP A 276 17.97 23.59 -16.12
N PHE A 277 17.48 22.88 -17.14
CA PHE A 277 16.07 22.44 -17.19
C PHE A 277 15.69 21.60 -15.96
N LEU A 278 16.49 20.58 -15.61
CA LEU A 278 16.22 19.71 -14.46
C LEU A 278 16.28 20.50 -13.14
N SER A 279 17.15 21.49 -13.03
CA SER A 279 17.24 22.39 -11.89
C SER A 279 16.02 23.28 -11.76
N ARG A 280 15.56 23.91 -12.86
CA ARG A 280 14.31 24.72 -12.88
C ARG A 280 13.07 23.87 -12.53
N MET A 281 13.08 22.58 -12.86
CA MET A 281 12.02 21.63 -12.47
C MET A 281 12.23 21.07 -11.06
N GLU A 282 13.32 21.42 -10.38
CA GLU A 282 13.67 20.93 -9.03
C GLU A 282 13.84 19.40 -8.94
N PHE A 283 14.26 18.74 -10.02
CA PHE A 283 14.43 17.29 -10.07
C PHE A 283 15.79 16.85 -9.50
N ARG A 284 16.01 17.04 -8.20
CA ARG A 284 17.29 16.84 -7.51
C ARG A 284 17.95 15.49 -7.80
N THR A 285 17.20 14.40 -7.68
CA THR A 285 17.72 13.04 -7.91
C THR A 285 18.12 12.81 -9.37
N LEU A 286 17.32 13.32 -10.29
CA LEU A 286 17.59 13.19 -11.72
C LEU A 286 18.78 14.07 -12.12
N SER A 287 18.87 15.30 -11.61
CA SER A 287 20.01 16.20 -11.81
C SER A 287 21.33 15.59 -11.32
N LYS A 288 21.36 15.02 -10.11
CA LYS A 288 22.55 14.32 -9.60
C LYS A 288 22.97 13.14 -10.49
N ARG A 289 21.99 12.40 -11.01
CA ARG A 289 22.25 11.24 -11.88
C ARG A 289 22.78 11.67 -13.25
N VAL A 290 22.19 12.70 -13.84
CA VAL A 290 22.61 13.29 -15.12
C VAL A 290 23.99 13.95 -14.99
N ALA A 291 24.23 14.72 -13.94
CA ALA A 291 25.52 15.33 -13.65
C ALA A 291 26.64 14.29 -13.58
N LYS A 292 26.40 13.17 -12.91
CA LYS A 292 27.35 12.06 -12.84
C LYS A 292 27.64 11.42 -14.21
N ILE A 293 26.65 11.35 -15.12
CA ILE A 293 26.87 10.80 -16.47
C ILE A 293 27.81 11.69 -17.30
N PHE A 294 27.70 13.00 -17.14
CA PHE A 294 28.49 13.97 -17.89
C PHE A 294 29.74 14.46 -17.17
N ASP A 295 30.10 13.84 -16.02
CA ASP A 295 31.23 14.26 -15.17
C ASP A 295 31.18 15.76 -14.84
N ARG A 296 30.01 16.22 -14.39
CA ARG A 296 29.73 17.62 -13.99
C ARG A 296 29.29 17.66 -12.52
N ASP A 297 29.49 18.80 -11.89
CA ASP A 297 28.86 19.06 -10.60
C ASP A 297 27.35 19.27 -10.78
N PRO A 298 26.50 18.67 -9.92
CA PRO A 298 25.07 18.94 -9.99
C PRO A 298 24.83 20.42 -9.69
N PRO A 299 23.98 21.11 -10.49
CA PRO A 299 23.70 22.52 -10.28
C PRO A 299 23.14 22.71 -8.86
N ALA A 300 23.61 23.74 -8.16
CA ALA A 300 23.01 24.17 -6.91
C ALA A 300 21.57 24.60 -7.21
N ILE A 301 20.61 23.71 -6.94
CA ILE A 301 19.20 24.08 -6.98
C ILE A 301 19.02 25.01 -5.79
N ALA A 302 19.00 26.32 -6.06
CA ALA A 302 18.80 27.34 -5.05
C ALA A 302 17.55 26.97 -4.25
N ASP A 303 17.68 26.91 -2.94
CA ASP A 303 16.52 26.84 -2.08
C ASP A 303 15.74 28.14 -2.30
N ALA A 304 14.71 28.03 -3.12
CA ALA A 304 13.79 29.15 -3.36
C ALA A 304 13.12 29.55 -2.03
N PRO A 305 12.85 30.83 -1.81
CA PRO A 305 12.11 31.26 -0.63
C PRO A 305 10.77 30.53 -0.59
N ARG A 306 10.52 29.82 0.50
CA ARG A 306 9.36 28.95 0.70
C ARG A 306 8.08 29.76 0.77
N ALA A 307 7.30 29.77 -0.31
CA ALA A 307 5.91 30.16 -0.27
C ALA A 307 5.06 28.88 -0.19
N GLY A 308 4.62 28.51 1.00
CA GLY A 308 3.56 27.51 1.19
C GLY A 308 2.23 28.05 0.67
N PRO A 309 1.31 27.21 0.15
CA PRO A 309 0.00 27.69 -0.26
C PRO A 309 -0.76 28.19 0.96
N GLY A 310 -0.91 29.50 1.08
CA GLY A 310 -1.82 30.15 2.02
C GLY A 310 -1.27 30.54 3.39
N SER A 311 -0.20 31.34 3.43
CA SER A 311 -0.07 32.34 4.47
C SER A 311 0.48 33.65 3.89
N LYS A 312 -0.38 34.60 3.73
CA LYS A 312 -0.01 36.01 3.79
C LYS A 312 0.38 36.27 5.25
N ASP A 313 1.66 36.16 5.52
CA ASP A 313 2.32 36.80 6.62
C ASP A 313 3.82 36.54 6.43
N GLY A 314 4.61 37.58 6.32
CA GLY A 314 6.07 37.57 6.32
C GLY A 314 6.57 37.18 7.72
N ALA A 315 6.48 35.89 8.04
CA ALA A 315 7.04 35.32 9.25
C ALA A 315 8.51 34.98 8.99
N GLU A 316 9.39 35.65 9.73
CA GLU A 316 10.75 35.23 9.97
C GLU A 316 10.83 33.71 10.21
N ARG A 317 11.93 33.03 9.79
CA ARG A 317 12.15 31.61 10.07
C ARG A 317 11.92 31.38 11.58
N GLU A 318 10.93 30.56 11.89
CA GLU A 318 10.46 30.34 13.27
C GLU A 318 11.57 29.73 14.14
N TRP A 319 12.54 29.03 13.53
CA TRP A 319 13.66 28.35 14.20
C TRP A 319 14.95 28.37 13.37
N PRO A 320 16.15 28.24 14.02
CA PRO A 320 17.40 28.07 13.30
C PRO A 320 17.39 26.80 12.44
N ASP A 321 18.25 26.76 11.42
CA ASP A 321 18.46 25.55 10.62
C ASP A 321 19.00 24.40 11.50
N ILE A 322 18.66 23.17 11.16
CA ILE A 322 19.21 21.98 11.80
C ILE A 322 20.68 21.91 11.42
N ASN A 323 21.56 21.97 12.41
CA ASN A 323 23.01 21.89 12.24
C ASN A 323 23.61 20.91 13.26
N PRO A 324 23.92 19.65 12.84
CA PRO A 324 24.48 18.64 13.75
C PRO A 324 25.80 19.00 14.40
N GLU A 325 26.55 20.00 13.88
CA GLU A 325 27.82 20.45 14.48
C GLU A 325 27.61 21.26 15.78
N ASN A 326 26.39 21.72 16.03
CA ASN A 326 26.09 22.53 17.23
C ASN A 326 25.61 21.71 18.42
N TYR A 327 25.49 20.38 18.28
CA TYR A 327 24.97 19.53 19.33
C TYR A 327 26.05 19.17 20.36
N GLU A 328 25.61 19.05 21.62
CA GLU A 328 26.48 18.86 22.76
C GLU A 328 26.66 17.38 23.11
N CYS A 329 27.90 16.96 23.39
CA CYS A 329 28.18 15.69 24.04
C CYS A 329 28.26 15.89 25.55
N VAL A 330 27.39 15.26 26.32
CA VAL A 330 27.38 15.35 27.78
C VAL A 330 28.25 14.25 28.35
N SER A 331 29.50 14.63 28.78
CA SER A 331 30.51 13.71 29.29
C SER A 331 30.84 13.92 30.78
N ASP A 332 30.19 14.88 31.44
CA ASP A 332 30.37 15.17 32.87
C ASP A 332 29.02 15.45 33.56
N MET A 333 29.00 15.24 34.89
CA MET A 333 27.76 15.37 35.70
C MET A 333 27.30 16.83 35.81
N ASP A 334 28.17 17.81 35.73
CA ASP A 334 27.80 19.22 35.84
C ASP A 334 27.05 19.67 34.59
N SER A 335 27.48 19.19 33.44
CA SER A 335 26.77 19.39 32.17
C SER A 335 25.41 18.70 32.17
N LEU A 336 25.32 17.49 32.73
CA LEU A 336 24.02 16.78 32.89
C LEU A 336 23.09 17.57 33.80
N ASP A 337 23.58 18.08 34.96
CA ASP A 337 22.76 18.85 35.89
C ASP A 337 22.24 20.16 35.23
N LYS A 338 23.04 20.85 34.41
CA LYS A 338 22.59 22.01 33.60
C LYS A 338 21.47 21.64 32.62
N TRP A 339 21.54 20.47 31.99
CA TRP A 339 20.46 20.00 31.11
C TRP A 339 19.19 19.73 31.91
N ILE A 340 19.29 19.12 33.09
CA ILE A 340 18.16 18.89 34.00
C ILE A 340 17.50 20.23 34.40
N GLU A 341 18.30 21.27 34.74
CA GLU A 341 17.76 22.59 35.03
C GLU A 341 17.06 23.22 33.84
N ARG A 342 17.62 23.12 32.62
CA ARG A 342 16.97 23.58 31.39
C ARG A 342 15.64 22.86 31.16
N ILE A 343 15.55 21.54 31.38
CA ILE A 343 14.33 20.75 31.26
C ILE A 343 13.29 21.26 32.23
N ARG A 344 13.63 21.44 33.51
CA ARG A 344 12.74 21.99 34.55
C ARG A 344 12.24 23.38 34.19
N ALA A 345 13.12 24.25 33.72
CA ALA A 345 12.77 25.60 33.32
C ALA A 345 11.81 25.63 32.12
N ARG A 346 11.88 24.62 31.22
CA ARG A 346 11.02 24.51 30.04
C ARG A 346 9.70 23.82 30.31
N GLY A 347 9.63 22.87 31.23
CA GLY A 347 8.49 22.01 31.49
C GLY A 347 8.26 20.93 30.42
N TYR A 348 9.19 20.79 29.47
CA TYR A 348 9.19 19.70 28.47
C TYR A 348 10.58 19.39 27.95
N VAL A 349 10.72 18.18 27.40
CA VAL A 349 11.96 17.71 26.75
C VAL A 349 11.60 16.69 25.66
N ALA A 350 12.22 16.80 24.49
CA ALA A 350 12.25 15.70 23.56
C ALA A 350 13.34 14.72 23.99
N ILE A 351 13.02 13.43 23.97
CA ILE A 351 13.88 12.32 24.38
C ILE A 351 13.88 11.23 23.33
N ASP A 352 15.05 10.65 23.11
CA ASP A 352 15.21 9.46 22.29
C ASP A 352 16.34 8.59 22.87
N THR A 353 16.28 7.26 22.65
CA THR A 353 17.24 6.30 23.19
C THR A 353 17.94 5.53 22.09
N GLU A 354 19.27 5.44 22.16
CA GLU A 354 20.06 4.63 21.27
C GLU A 354 20.40 3.27 21.91
N THR A 355 20.29 2.20 21.12
CA THR A 355 20.36 0.84 21.63
C THR A 355 21.11 -0.10 20.70
N THR A 356 21.47 -1.28 21.22
CA THR A 356 22.17 -2.33 20.46
C THR A 356 21.28 -3.14 19.52
N SER A 357 19.93 -3.07 19.65
CA SER A 357 18.97 -3.92 18.93
C SER A 357 17.63 -3.25 18.79
N LEU A 358 16.86 -3.64 17.75
CA LEU A 358 15.45 -3.26 17.59
C LEU A 358 14.50 -4.14 18.42
N ASP A 359 14.99 -5.27 18.97
CA ASP A 359 14.25 -6.10 19.94
C ASP A 359 14.32 -5.42 21.31
N GLU A 360 13.27 -4.73 21.67
CA GLU A 360 13.20 -3.89 22.87
C GLU A 360 13.34 -4.67 24.17
N MET A 361 13.04 -5.98 24.15
CA MET A 361 13.19 -6.84 25.33
C MET A 361 14.63 -7.29 25.57
N ARG A 362 15.51 -7.13 24.60
CA ARG A 362 16.91 -7.55 24.61
C ARG A 362 17.90 -6.41 24.33
N ALA A 363 17.37 -5.27 23.93
CA ALA A 363 18.16 -4.09 23.62
C ALA A 363 18.90 -3.56 24.85
N LYS A 364 20.21 -3.34 24.72
CA LYS A 364 21.01 -2.64 25.73
C LYS A 364 21.02 -1.18 25.41
N LEU A 365 20.83 -0.33 26.43
CA LEU A 365 20.90 1.13 26.28
C LEU A 365 22.36 1.53 26.02
N VAL A 366 22.57 2.31 24.98
CA VAL A 366 23.89 2.84 24.56
C VAL A 366 24.02 4.33 24.87
N GLY A 367 22.91 5.07 24.77
CA GLY A 367 22.90 6.49 25.12
C GLY A 367 21.50 7.09 25.07
N ILE A 368 21.39 8.33 25.52
CA ILE A 368 20.14 9.10 25.57
C ILE A 368 20.39 10.45 24.92
N SER A 369 19.51 10.86 24.02
CA SER A 369 19.51 12.21 23.46
C SER A 369 18.37 13.05 24.01
N LEU A 370 18.61 14.35 24.18
CA LEU A 370 17.68 15.30 24.76
C LEU A 370 17.65 16.59 23.92
N SER A 371 16.44 17.19 23.77
CA SER A 371 16.30 18.53 23.18
C SER A 371 15.23 19.34 23.93
N VAL A 372 15.53 20.58 24.26
CA VAL A 372 14.63 21.49 25.00
C VAL A 372 14.18 22.69 24.17
N LYS A 373 14.85 22.93 23.04
CA LYS A 373 14.52 24.02 22.12
C LYS A 373 15.06 23.66 20.71
N PRO A 374 14.35 24.00 19.62
CA PRO A 374 14.85 23.80 18.28
C PRO A 374 16.27 24.34 18.07
N GLY A 375 17.20 23.46 17.69
CA GLY A 375 18.63 23.74 17.53
C GLY A 375 19.48 23.56 18.80
N GLU A 376 18.87 23.23 19.95
CA GLU A 376 19.56 22.92 21.22
C GLU A 376 19.27 21.46 21.60
N ALA A 377 20.23 20.58 21.32
CA ALA A 377 20.14 19.16 21.65
C ALA A 377 21.49 18.61 22.13
N CYS A 378 21.43 17.51 22.86
CA CYS A 378 22.62 16.81 23.34
C CYS A 378 22.45 15.30 23.28
N TYR A 379 23.58 14.62 23.33
CA TYR A 379 23.68 13.19 23.51
C TYR A 379 24.50 12.84 24.75
N ILE A 380 24.03 11.87 25.52
CA ILE A 380 24.65 11.34 26.72
C ILE A 380 25.14 9.92 26.43
N PRO A 381 26.42 9.69 26.10
CA PRO A 381 26.94 8.36 25.83
C PRO A 381 27.04 7.56 27.12
N LEU A 382 26.57 6.30 27.14
CA LEU A 382 26.46 5.44 28.31
C LEU A 382 27.05 4.05 28.12
N GLY A 383 27.05 3.54 26.88
CA GLY A 383 27.36 2.16 26.58
C GLY A 383 28.17 1.93 25.32
N HIS A 384 28.88 2.93 24.79
CA HIS A 384 29.80 2.76 23.67
C HIS A 384 31.03 1.96 24.09
N ILE A 385 31.41 1.01 23.22
CA ILE A 385 32.57 0.12 23.42
C ILE A 385 33.65 0.39 22.39
N ASP A 386 34.90 0.19 22.77
CA ASP A 386 36.05 0.36 21.87
C ASP A 386 36.01 -0.73 20.77
N GLY A 387 35.95 -0.31 19.49
CA GLY A 387 35.85 -1.18 18.34
C GLY A 387 37.15 -1.81 17.84
N GLU A 388 38.33 -1.38 18.33
CA GLU A 388 39.60 -1.76 17.74
C GLU A 388 40.21 -3.07 18.29
N HIS A 389 39.75 -3.60 19.41
CA HIS A 389 40.35 -4.80 20.03
C HIS A 389 39.34 -5.87 20.45
N VAL A 390 38.85 -6.70 19.53
CA VAL A 390 38.37 -8.03 19.94
C VAL A 390 38.43 -9.08 18.83
N SER A 391 39.49 -9.88 18.83
CA SER A 391 39.51 -11.22 18.30
C SER A 391 39.91 -12.19 19.43
N GLY A 392 38.93 -12.56 20.26
CA GLY A 392 39.10 -13.59 21.28
C GLY A 392 37.85 -13.90 22.08
N LEU A 393 37.62 -15.19 22.41
CA LEU A 393 36.46 -15.71 23.13
C LEU A 393 36.27 -15.15 24.55
N PHE A 394 37.19 -14.35 25.08
CA PHE A 394 37.27 -13.82 26.44
C PHE A 394 37.73 -12.35 26.49
N ALA A 395 37.55 -11.56 25.45
CA ALA A 395 37.92 -10.16 25.49
C ALA A 395 36.92 -9.35 26.30
N ASP A 396 37.36 -8.74 27.39
CA ASP A 396 36.63 -7.73 28.15
C ASP A 396 36.30 -6.55 27.20
N GLN A 397 35.01 -6.29 26.95
CA GLN A 397 34.55 -5.13 26.17
C GLN A 397 34.70 -3.90 27.05
N SER A 398 35.81 -3.16 26.86
CA SER A 398 36.03 -1.90 27.59
C SER A 398 35.10 -0.81 27.04
N LEU A 399 34.47 -0.07 27.94
CA LEU A 399 33.73 1.15 27.56
C LEU A 399 34.71 2.20 27.05
N VAL A 400 34.30 2.98 26.04
CA VAL A 400 35.03 4.14 25.56
C VAL A 400 35.23 5.13 26.73
N GLU A 401 36.44 5.69 26.89
CA GLU A 401 36.73 6.67 27.95
C GLU A 401 35.86 7.94 27.82
N GLY A 402 35.53 8.56 28.94
CA GLY A 402 34.77 9.83 28.99
C GLY A 402 33.24 9.64 29.00
N GLN A 403 32.72 8.40 29.11
CA GLN A 403 31.31 8.17 29.31
C GLN A 403 30.93 8.24 30.80
N LEU A 404 29.71 8.73 31.05
CA LEU A 404 29.15 8.77 32.39
C LEU A 404 28.67 7.38 32.87
N PRO A 405 28.75 7.07 34.15
CA PRO A 405 28.17 5.83 34.68
C PRO A 405 26.65 5.81 34.54
N MET A 406 26.14 4.86 33.74
CA MET A 406 24.73 4.74 33.39
C MET A 406 23.80 4.84 34.61
N GLY A 407 24.05 4.09 35.68
CA GLY A 407 23.19 4.14 36.86
C GLY A 407 23.07 5.51 37.50
N ARG A 408 24.16 6.28 37.56
CA ARG A 408 24.16 7.65 38.10
C ARG A 408 23.39 8.63 37.18
N VAL A 409 23.54 8.47 35.86
CA VAL A 409 22.79 9.28 34.89
C VAL A 409 21.29 9.04 34.99
N LEU A 410 20.90 7.76 35.03
CA LEU A 410 19.48 7.39 35.14
C LEU A 410 18.89 7.84 36.49
N GLU A 411 19.61 7.72 37.58
CA GLU A 411 19.19 8.24 38.89
C GLU A 411 18.93 9.76 38.85
N ARG A 412 19.83 10.54 38.20
CA ARG A 412 19.65 11.97 38.05
C ARG A 412 18.48 12.33 37.12
N LEU A 413 18.39 11.67 35.99
CA LEU A 413 17.31 11.88 35.02
C LEU A 413 15.95 11.45 35.55
N ALA A 414 15.86 10.48 36.47
CA ALA A 414 14.61 10.06 37.09
C ALA A 414 13.84 11.24 37.71
N SER A 415 14.57 12.26 38.22
CA SER A 415 13.97 13.47 38.78
C SER A 415 13.17 14.33 37.81
N VAL A 416 13.33 14.13 36.51
CA VAL A 416 12.57 14.80 35.46
C VAL A 416 11.78 13.81 34.62
N LEU A 417 12.20 12.55 34.48
CA LEU A 417 11.48 11.53 33.73
C LEU A 417 10.20 11.08 34.44
N ASN A 418 10.22 10.99 35.79
CA ASN A 418 9.08 10.60 36.62
C ASN A 418 8.16 11.76 37.00
N ASP A 419 8.51 12.98 36.67
CA ASP A 419 7.74 14.17 37.02
C ASP A 419 6.62 14.40 36.00
N ASP A 420 5.36 14.27 36.45
CA ASP A 420 4.17 14.48 35.62
C ASP A 420 4.00 15.92 35.12
N SER A 421 4.66 16.89 35.80
CA SER A 421 4.62 18.30 35.38
C SER A 421 5.57 18.60 34.22
N ILE A 422 6.46 17.68 33.90
CA ILE A 422 7.39 17.77 32.77
C ILE A 422 6.96 16.83 31.66
N LEU A 423 6.69 17.37 30.47
CA LEU A 423 6.27 16.59 29.31
C LEU A 423 7.48 15.95 28.60
N LYS A 424 7.50 14.65 28.44
CA LYS A 424 8.47 13.91 27.62
C LYS A 424 7.92 13.64 26.23
N ILE A 425 8.62 14.08 25.21
CA ILE A 425 8.20 14.05 23.82
C ILE A 425 9.10 13.06 23.07
N GLY A 426 8.52 12.03 22.46
CA GLY A 426 9.26 11.07 21.65
C GLY A 426 8.67 10.87 20.25
N GLN A 427 9.37 10.10 19.45
CA GLN A 427 8.89 9.58 18.16
C GLN A 427 8.81 8.06 18.24
N ASN A 428 7.62 7.48 18.35
CA ASN A 428 7.42 6.08 18.74
C ASN A 428 7.94 5.81 20.16
N ILE A 429 7.61 6.70 21.07
CA ILE A 429 8.14 6.73 22.44
C ILE A 429 7.94 5.43 23.23
N LYS A 430 7.01 4.58 22.81
CA LYS A 430 6.77 3.26 23.40
C LYS A 430 8.04 2.41 23.44
N TYR A 431 8.89 2.50 22.42
CA TYR A 431 10.18 1.82 22.36
C TYR A 431 11.09 2.31 23.51
N ASP A 432 11.24 3.61 23.64
CA ASP A 432 12.09 4.24 24.66
C ASP A 432 11.61 3.92 26.08
N LEU A 433 10.29 3.93 26.28
CA LEU A 433 9.68 3.52 27.56
C LEU A 433 10.04 2.10 27.95
N LYS A 434 10.06 1.15 27.00
CA LYS A 434 10.44 -0.24 27.27
C LYS A 434 11.93 -0.35 27.62
N VAL A 435 12.79 0.30 26.85
CA VAL A 435 14.24 0.30 27.07
C VAL A 435 14.59 0.88 28.45
N LEU A 436 13.99 2.01 28.81
CA LEU A 436 14.20 2.65 30.12
C LEU A 436 13.62 1.81 31.26
N ALA A 437 12.48 1.16 31.04
CA ALA A 437 11.89 0.27 32.05
C ALA A 437 12.71 -0.99 32.28
N LEU A 438 13.52 -1.48 31.34
CA LEU A 438 14.51 -2.54 31.56
C LEU A 438 15.65 -2.07 32.47
N GLN A 439 15.89 -0.78 32.54
CA GLN A 439 16.85 -0.14 33.46
C GLN A 439 16.19 0.33 34.77
N ASN A 440 15.00 -0.16 35.11
CA ASN A 440 14.20 0.23 36.28
C ASN A 440 13.89 1.74 36.33
N THR A 441 13.84 2.43 35.19
CA THR A 441 13.52 3.85 35.07
C THR A 441 12.12 3.99 34.49
N SER A 442 11.21 4.58 35.26
CA SER A 442 9.88 4.89 34.80
C SER A 442 9.83 6.28 34.15
N VAL A 443 8.86 6.48 33.25
CA VAL A 443 8.64 7.73 32.55
C VAL A 443 7.16 8.03 32.54
N SER A 444 6.78 9.24 32.95
CA SER A 444 5.38 9.69 32.96
C SER A 444 5.22 10.99 32.16
N GLY A 445 3.97 11.41 31.89
CA GLY A 445 3.71 12.65 31.16
C GLY A 445 4.32 12.66 29.75
N ILE A 446 3.80 11.84 28.82
CA ILE A 446 4.37 11.64 27.49
C ILE A 446 3.55 12.27 26.36
N ASP A 447 4.22 12.65 25.28
CA ASP A 447 3.64 12.91 23.96
C ASP A 447 4.42 12.12 22.88
N ASP A 448 3.76 11.74 21.78
CA ASP A 448 4.34 10.98 20.68
C ASP A 448 4.04 11.63 19.33
N THR A 449 5.07 12.05 18.62
CA THR A 449 4.96 12.75 17.33
C THR A 449 4.51 11.84 16.19
N MET A 450 4.84 10.54 16.22
CA MET A 450 4.33 9.55 15.28
C MET A 450 2.81 9.42 15.42
N LEU A 451 2.30 9.32 16.66
CA LEU A 451 0.87 9.18 16.92
C LEU A 451 0.11 10.48 16.62
N MET A 452 0.69 11.66 16.89
CA MET A 452 0.11 12.93 16.44
C MET A 452 -0.04 13.00 14.93
N SER A 453 1.02 12.63 14.20
CA SER A 453 0.98 12.56 12.74
C SER A 453 -0.06 11.56 12.25
N TYR A 454 -0.17 10.39 12.90
CA TYR A 454 -1.15 9.37 12.59
C TYR A 454 -2.59 9.88 12.75
N VAL A 455 -2.91 10.50 13.87
CA VAL A 455 -4.26 11.06 14.12
C VAL A 455 -4.62 12.16 13.12
N LEU A 456 -3.64 12.98 12.72
CA LEU A 456 -3.82 14.06 11.76
C LEU A 456 -4.00 13.57 10.32
N ASN A 457 -3.29 12.48 9.92
CA ASN A 457 -3.08 12.13 8.51
C ASN A 457 -3.11 10.60 8.28
N SER A 458 -3.91 9.86 9.03
CA SER A 458 -4.06 8.41 8.85
C SER A 458 -4.38 8.05 7.40
N GLY A 459 -3.59 7.14 6.80
CA GLY A 459 -3.80 6.67 5.43
C GLY A 459 -3.29 7.61 4.33
N ILE A 460 -2.68 8.78 4.67
CA ILE A 460 -2.15 9.71 3.66
C ILE A 460 -0.66 9.48 3.37
N HIS A 461 0.14 9.23 4.40
CA HIS A 461 1.59 9.05 4.27
C HIS A 461 2.16 8.21 5.41
N ASN A 462 3.42 7.81 5.26
CA ASN A 462 4.18 7.13 6.31
C ASN A 462 4.46 8.09 7.48
N HIS A 463 4.46 7.57 8.72
CA HIS A 463 4.66 8.32 9.95
C HIS A 463 6.06 8.13 10.56
N SER A 464 7.03 7.57 9.81
CA SER A 464 8.43 7.48 10.27
C SER A 464 9.06 8.87 10.38
N MET A 465 10.04 9.03 11.27
CA MET A 465 10.74 10.30 11.49
C MET A 465 11.31 10.87 10.18
N ASP A 466 11.98 10.05 9.37
CA ASP A 466 12.53 10.42 8.07
C ASP A 466 11.47 11.04 7.14
N ALA A 467 10.31 10.37 7.02
CA ALA A 467 9.22 10.83 6.16
C ALA A 467 8.60 12.13 6.68
N LEU A 468 8.46 12.27 8.00
CA LEU A 468 7.90 13.45 8.65
C LEU A 468 8.86 14.64 8.57
N SER A 469 10.15 14.43 8.84
CA SER A 469 11.21 15.44 8.73
C SER A 469 11.28 15.98 7.30
N GLN A 470 11.35 15.09 6.29
CA GLN A 470 11.37 15.50 4.90
C GLN A 470 10.12 16.29 4.50
N ARG A 471 8.94 15.88 4.99
CA ARG A 471 7.65 16.48 4.62
C ARG A 471 7.37 17.81 5.30
N TYR A 472 7.65 17.92 6.60
CA TYR A 472 7.22 19.07 7.43
C TYR A 472 8.34 20.03 7.78
N LEU A 473 9.60 19.57 7.77
CA LEU A 473 10.78 20.39 8.05
C LEU A 473 11.63 20.62 6.79
N SER A 474 11.38 19.87 5.70
CA SER A 474 12.20 19.84 4.47
C SER A 474 13.64 19.49 4.76
N HIS A 475 13.87 18.66 5.78
CA HIS A 475 15.16 18.22 6.23
C HIS A 475 15.33 16.72 5.99
N GLU A 476 16.47 16.32 5.44
CA GLU A 476 16.85 14.91 5.28
C GLU A 476 17.73 14.52 6.48
N THR A 477 17.21 13.65 7.33
CA THR A 477 17.89 13.15 8.52
C THR A 477 19.10 12.29 8.17
N ILE A 478 20.08 12.22 9.07
CA ILE A 478 21.19 11.29 8.99
C ILE A 478 20.64 9.86 8.99
N LYS A 479 21.08 9.03 8.03
CA LYS A 479 20.53 7.66 7.93
C LYS A 479 21.30 6.71 8.82
N ILE A 480 20.60 5.97 9.68
CA ILE A 480 21.21 4.97 10.57
C ILE A 480 22.10 3.96 9.81
N LYS A 481 21.72 3.59 8.57
CA LYS A 481 22.51 2.70 7.71
C LYS A 481 23.87 3.27 7.31
N SER A 482 24.04 4.61 7.34
CA SER A 482 25.34 5.23 7.08
C SER A 482 26.31 5.11 8.26
N LEU A 483 25.78 4.85 9.48
CA LEU A 483 26.57 4.62 10.69
C LEU A 483 26.84 3.13 10.89
N LEU A 484 25.81 2.29 10.78
CA LEU A 484 25.91 0.86 11.06
C LEU A 484 26.45 0.04 9.87
N GLY A 485 26.41 0.57 8.65
CA GLY A 485 26.70 -0.21 7.45
C GLY A 485 25.54 -1.12 7.03
N VAL A 486 25.81 -2.05 6.10
CA VAL A 486 24.79 -2.97 5.56
C VAL A 486 25.35 -4.38 5.41
N GLY A 487 24.48 -5.38 5.54
CA GLY A 487 24.82 -6.79 5.33
C GLY A 487 25.71 -7.38 6.45
N LYS A 488 26.61 -8.31 6.09
CA LYS A 488 27.43 -9.05 7.07
C LYS A 488 28.48 -8.21 7.80
N SER A 489 28.78 -7.01 7.32
CA SER A 489 29.73 -6.08 7.94
C SER A 489 29.04 -5.00 8.77
N ALA A 490 27.74 -5.09 8.96
CA ALA A 490 27.01 -4.15 9.82
C ALA A 490 27.47 -4.32 11.28
N ILE A 491 27.65 -3.17 11.94
CA ILE A 491 27.99 -3.09 13.36
C ILE A 491 26.74 -2.74 14.18
N THR A 492 26.78 -2.96 15.48
CA THR A 492 25.78 -2.48 16.43
C THR A 492 26.07 -1.04 16.83
N PHE A 493 25.07 -0.29 17.34
CA PHE A 493 25.20 1.12 17.64
C PHE A 493 26.24 1.43 18.73
N ASP A 494 26.46 0.53 19.67
CA ASP A 494 27.49 0.62 20.70
C ASP A 494 28.94 0.70 20.15
N ARG A 495 29.13 0.33 18.87
CA ARG A 495 30.40 0.41 18.15
C ARG A 495 30.53 1.65 17.24
N VAL A 496 29.50 2.48 17.20
CA VAL A 496 29.57 3.75 16.46
C VAL A 496 30.42 4.73 17.21
N PRO A 497 31.39 5.44 16.57
CA PRO A 497 32.18 6.48 17.24
C PRO A 497 31.26 7.53 17.87
N VAL A 498 31.56 7.91 19.13
CA VAL A 498 30.74 8.85 19.92
C VAL A 498 30.46 10.15 19.17
N GLU A 499 31.44 10.73 18.48
CA GLU A 499 31.25 11.96 17.68
C GLU A 499 30.18 11.84 16.58
N LYS A 500 30.07 10.66 15.97
CA LYS A 500 29.03 10.39 14.97
C LYS A 500 27.68 10.11 15.62
N ALA A 501 27.69 9.43 16.77
CA ALA A 501 26.49 9.15 17.56
C ALA A 501 25.88 10.46 18.09
N VAL A 502 26.69 11.41 18.57
CA VAL A 502 26.23 12.75 19.00
C VAL A 502 25.42 13.43 17.90
N LYS A 503 25.97 13.46 16.67
CA LYS A 503 25.32 14.15 15.55
C LYS A 503 24.00 13.49 15.17
N TYR A 504 23.96 12.17 15.13
CA TYR A 504 22.79 11.38 14.74
C TYR A 504 21.69 11.47 15.83
N ALA A 505 21.99 11.04 17.04
CA ALA A 505 21.01 10.94 18.12
C ALA A 505 20.46 12.32 18.56
N SER A 506 21.31 13.35 18.63
CA SER A 506 20.85 14.71 18.95
C SER A 506 20.00 15.30 17.83
N GLU A 507 20.27 14.95 16.55
CA GLU A 507 19.39 15.33 15.43
C GLU A 507 18.01 14.73 15.60
N ASP A 508 17.89 13.45 15.99
CA ASP A 508 16.62 12.76 16.20
C ASP A 508 15.80 13.43 17.31
N ALA A 509 16.42 13.82 18.42
CA ALA A 509 15.74 14.58 19.49
C ALA A 509 15.31 16.00 19.03
N ASP A 510 16.16 16.75 18.29
CA ASP A 510 15.81 18.08 17.76
C ASP A 510 14.68 18.02 16.72
N VAL A 511 14.75 17.05 15.80
CA VAL A 511 13.70 16.80 14.80
C VAL A 511 12.39 16.44 15.48
N THR A 512 12.40 15.56 16.47
CA THR A 512 11.24 15.19 17.27
C THR A 512 10.58 16.39 17.91
N LEU A 513 11.35 17.25 18.54
CA LEU A 513 10.84 18.49 19.17
C LEU A 513 10.20 19.43 18.14
N ARG A 514 10.85 19.63 16.99
CA ARG A 514 10.30 20.46 15.89
C ARG A 514 9.02 19.90 15.33
N LEU A 515 8.91 18.57 15.14
CA LEU A 515 7.71 17.90 14.71
C LEU A 515 6.58 18.07 15.73
N TRP A 516 6.87 17.97 17.02
CA TRP A 516 5.90 18.22 18.08
C TRP A 516 5.33 19.64 18.01
N HIS A 517 6.17 20.66 17.88
CA HIS A 517 5.72 22.03 17.69
C HIS A 517 4.85 22.23 16.45
N LYS A 518 5.09 21.44 15.37
CA LYS A 518 4.25 21.48 14.16
C LYS A 518 2.90 20.75 14.34
N PHE A 519 2.87 19.65 15.07
CA PHE A 519 1.69 18.79 15.15
C PHE A 519 0.75 19.14 16.31
N LYS A 520 1.26 19.45 17.48
CA LYS A 520 0.43 19.71 18.67
C LYS A 520 -0.65 20.79 18.42
N PRO A 521 -0.35 21.97 17.85
CA PRO A 521 -1.37 22.99 17.53
C PRO A 521 -2.35 22.54 16.44
N ARG A 522 -1.93 21.63 15.53
CA ARG A 522 -2.78 21.13 14.45
C ARG A 522 -3.86 20.18 14.95
N LEU A 523 -3.62 19.43 16.03
CA LEU A 523 -4.63 18.55 16.63
C LEU A 523 -5.91 19.32 16.92
N HIS A 524 -5.80 20.51 17.54
CA HIS A 524 -6.94 21.38 17.82
C HIS A 524 -7.58 21.93 16.54
N LYS A 525 -6.78 22.49 15.63
CA LYS A 525 -7.27 23.05 14.36
C LYS A 525 -8.01 22.02 13.51
N LYS A 526 -7.62 20.76 13.55
CA LYS A 526 -8.24 19.65 12.82
C LYS A 526 -9.34 18.93 13.62
N ARG A 527 -9.62 19.36 14.86
CA ARG A 527 -10.64 18.77 15.75
C ARG A 527 -10.42 17.27 16.01
N VAL A 528 -9.17 16.87 16.29
CA VAL A 528 -8.79 15.50 16.60
C VAL A 528 -8.02 15.40 17.92
N THR A 529 -8.01 16.46 18.73
CA THR A 529 -7.35 16.48 20.05
C THR A 529 -7.89 15.37 20.95
N THR A 530 -9.22 15.20 21.01
CA THR A 530 -9.84 14.15 21.83
C THR A 530 -9.34 12.76 21.45
N VAL A 531 -9.24 12.46 20.16
CA VAL A 531 -8.72 11.17 19.68
C VAL A 531 -7.29 10.94 20.18
N TYR A 532 -6.43 11.96 20.05
CA TYR A 532 -5.04 11.85 20.51
C TYR A 532 -4.96 11.72 22.05
N GLU A 533 -5.62 12.61 22.78
CA GLU A 533 -5.50 12.71 24.24
C GLU A 533 -6.22 11.58 25.00
N THR A 534 -7.28 11.00 24.43
CA THR A 534 -8.10 9.99 25.13
C THR A 534 -8.01 8.58 24.57
N LEU A 535 -7.43 8.40 23.34
CA LEU A 535 -7.34 7.10 22.70
C LEU A 535 -5.91 6.70 22.35
N GLU A 536 -5.10 7.60 21.77
CA GLU A 536 -3.77 7.20 21.31
C GLU A 536 -2.71 7.32 22.41
N ARG A 537 -2.58 8.50 22.99
CA ARG A 537 -1.56 8.78 24.01
C ARG A 537 -1.67 7.89 25.26
N PRO A 538 -2.85 7.77 25.89
CA PRO A 538 -2.97 6.96 27.11
C PRO A 538 -2.85 5.45 26.86
N LEU A 539 -2.99 4.99 25.61
CA LEU A 539 -2.81 3.59 25.26
C LEU A 539 -1.32 3.17 25.21
N VAL A 540 -0.39 4.11 25.01
CA VAL A 540 1.05 3.81 24.92
C VAL A 540 1.59 3.04 26.14
N PRO A 541 1.42 3.52 27.40
CA PRO A 541 1.89 2.79 28.57
C PRO A 541 1.17 1.45 28.77
N VAL A 542 -0.09 1.32 28.37
CA VAL A 542 -0.83 0.06 28.43
C VAL A 542 -0.22 -0.99 27.51
N LEU A 543 0.03 -0.61 26.24
CA LEU A 543 0.68 -1.51 25.28
C LEU A 543 2.09 -1.87 25.72
N MET A 544 2.85 -0.91 26.24
CA MET A 544 4.19 -1.15 26.79
C MET A 544 4.15 -2.25 27.88
N GLN A 545 3.19 -2.19 28.79
CA GLN A 545 3.04 -3.22 29.84
C GLN A 545 2.64 -4.58 29.26
N MET A 546 1.66 -4.63 28.34
CA MET A 546 1.22 -5.88 27.68
C MET A 546 2.38 -6.55 26.96
N GLU A 547 3.14 -5.77 26.18
CA GLU A 547 4.30 -6.25 25.44
C GLU A 547 5.41 -6.77 26.38
N ARG A 548 5.62 -6.14 27.51
CA ARG A 548 6.57 -6.60 28.55
C ARG A 548 6.09 -7.86 29.26
N HIS A 549 4.80 -7.99 29.51
CA HIS A 549 4.24 -9.22 30.10
C HIS A 549 4.48 -10.42 29.16
N GLY A 550 4.21 -10.23 27.86
CA GLY A 550 4.28 -11.29 26.87
C GLY A 550 3.38 -12.48 27.20
N ILE A 551 3.28 -13.44 26.32
CA ILE A 551 2.50 -14.67 26.53
C ILE A 551 3.41 -15.88 26.57
N LYS A 552 3.18 -16.80 27.50
CA LYS A 552 3.94 -18.03 27.62
C LYS A 552 3.62 -18.99 26.49
N VAL A 553 4.67 -19.57 25.89
CA VAL A 553 4.54 -20.50 24.78
C VAL A 553 5.28 -21.80 25.10
N ASN A 554 4.58 -22.93 24.93
CA ASN A 554 5.14 -24.25 25.09
C ASN A 554 5.89 -24.67 23.82
N ARG A 555 7.22 -24.58 23.86
CA ARG A 555 8.11 -24.89 22.73
C ARG A 555 7.98 -26.35 22.26
N ASP A 556 7.83 -27.31 23.18
CA ASP A 556 7.74 -28.72 22.84
C ASP A 556 6.43 -29.03 22.10
N THR A 557 5.35 -28.32 22.43
CA THR A 557 4.09 -28.43 21.71
C THR A 557 4.25 -27.92 20.30
N LEU A 558 4.88 -26.74 20.10
CA LEU A 558 5.16 -26.21 18.76
C LEU A 558 6.06 -27.14 17.93
N ALA A 559 7.11 -27.72 18.54
CA ALA A 559 8.01 -28.62 17.85
C ALA A 559 7.28 -29.90 17.37
N ARG A 560 6.48 -30.54 18.27
CA ARG A 560 5.66 -31.70 17.85
C ARG A 560 4.67 -31.37 16.74
N MET A 561 4.07 -30.19 16.78
CA MET A 561 3.17 -29.74 15.71
C MET A 561 3.92 -29.50 14.41
N SER A 562 5.10 -28.89 14.46
CA SER A 562 5.95 -28.67 13.28
C SER A 562 6.31 -30.01 12.61
N ASP A 563 6.67 -31.03 13.39
CA ASP A 563 6.93 -32.38 12.88
C ASP A 563 5.67 -33.00 12.25
N GLY A 564 4.51 -32.87 12.90
CA GLY A 564 3.24 -33.34 12.36
C GLY A 564 2.87 -32.65 11.03
N PHE A 565 3.08 -31.33 10.96
CA PHE A 565 2.85 -30.58 9.72
C PHE A 565 3.85 -30.96 8.62
N ALA A 566 5.12 -31.26 8.96
CA ALA A 566 6.10 -31.73 8.00
C ALA A 566 5.69 -33.06 7.34
N HIS A 567 5.16 -34.00 8.12
CA HIS A 567 4.63 -35.26 7.60
C HIS A 567 3.41 -35.03 6.71
N GLY A 568 2.43 -34.20 7.17
CA GLY A 568 1.26 -33.87 6.35
C GLY A 568 1.60 -33.17 5.03
N ILE A 569 2.60 -32.27 5.04
CA ILE A 569 3.11 -31.60 3.83
C ILE A 569 3.72 -32.65 2.87
N ALA A 570 4.51 -33.58 3.37
CA ALA A 570 5.12 -34.64 2.55
C ALA A 570 4.07 -35.57 1.94
N ASP A 571 3.04 -35.96 2.70
CA ASP A 571 1.94 -36.77 2.21
C ASP A 571 1.13 -36.07 1.12
N LEU A 572 0.82 -34.77 1.32
CA LEU A 572 0.13 -33.96 0.31
C LEU A 572 1.00 -33.81 -0.96
N GLU A 573 2.30 -33.58 -0.80
CA GLU A 573 3.23 -33.46 -1.92
C GLU A 573 3.33 -34.75 -2.73
N ALA A 574 3.38 -35.90 -2.06
CA ALA A 574 3.37 -37.20 -2.73
C ALA A 574 2.07 -37.40 -3.54
N ARG A 575 0.91 -37.12 -2.96
CA ARG A 575 -0.39 -37.19 -3.65
C ARG A 575 -0.48 -36.22 -4.84
N ILE A 576 0.03 -35.00 -4.68
CA ILE A 576 0.07 -33.98 -5.75
C ILE A 576 0.94 -34.50 -6.90
N HIS A 577 2.10 -35.08 -6.61
CA HIS A 577 3.01 -35.65 -7.62
C HIS A 577 2.39 -36.85 -8.33
N ASP A 578 1.69 -37.73 -7.60
CA ASP A 578 0.97 -38.89 -8.18
C ASP A 578 -0.10 -38.41 -9.16
N LEU A 579 -0.92 -37.43 -8.78
CA LEU A 579 -1.96 -36.87 -9.65
C LEU A 579 -1.36 -36.10 -10.85
N ALA A 580 -0.24 -35.43 -10.65
CA ALA A 580 0.47 -34.74 -11.73
C ALA A 580 1.21 -35.71 -12.66
N GLY A 581 1.52 -36.93 -12.20
CA GLY A 581 2.29 -37.93 -12.91
C GLY A 581 3.78 -37.59 -13.08
N GLU A 582 4.30 -36.66 -12.26
CA GLU A 582 5.71 -36.27 -12.19
C GLU A 582 6.02 -35.47 -10.94
N SER A 583 7.27 -35.50 -10.50
CA SER A 583 7.75 -34.69 -9.39
C SER A 583 8.07 -33.26 -9.86
N PHE A 584 7.63 -32.26 -9.08
CA PHE A 584 7.91 -30.85 -9.31
C PHE A 584 7.88 -30.09 -7.99
N ASN A 585 8.42 -28.87 -7.97
CA ASN A 585 8.34 -28.02 -6.78
C ASN A 585 6.94 -27.40 -6.66
N VAL A 586 6.10 -27.93 -5.76
CA VAL A 586 4.73 -27.47 -5.49
C VAL A 586 4.70 -26.00 -5.03
N GLY A 587 5.77 -25.55 -4.33
CA GLY A 587 5.96 -24.18 -3.91
C GLY A 587 6.33 -23.21 -5.04
N SER A 588 6.67 -23.71 -6.25
CA SER A 588 7.01 -22.87 -7.40
C SER A 588 5.78 -22.52 -8.23
N PRO A 589 5.31 -21.23 -8.23
CA PRO A 589 4.15 -20.83 -9.04
C PRO A 589 4.32 -21.13 -10.54
N LYS A 590 5.57 -21.07 -11.03
CA LYS A 590 5.89 -21.35 -12.43
C LYS A 590 5.69 -22.83 -12.77
N GLN A 591 6.30 -23.74 -11.98
CA GLN A 591 6.16 -25.18 -12.22
C GLN A 591 4.72 -25.64 -12.04
N LEU A 592 4.06 -25.22 -10.97
CA LEU A 592 2.66 -25.51 -10.73
C LEU A 592 1.77 -25.03 -11.90
N GLY A 593 2.01 -23.84 -12.41
CA GLY A 593 1.26 -23.32 -13.56
C GLY A 593 1.44 -24.15 -14.82
N GLU A 594 2.64 -24.63 -15.11
CA GLU A 594 2.90 -25.54 -16.24
C GLU A 594 2.22 -26.91 -16.05
N ILE A 595 2.16 -27.44 -14.83
CA ILE A 595 1.41 -28.67 -14.53
C ILE A 595 -0.09 -28.45 -14.76
N LEU A 596 -0.69 -27.42 -14.13
CA LEU A 596 -2.16 -27.23 -14.18
C LEU A 596 -2.65 -26.91 -15.60
N PHE A 597 -1.99 -25.97 -16.27
CA PHE A 597 -2.49 -25.41 -17.54
C PHE A 597 -1.72 -25.91 -18.77
N GLY A 598 -0.45 -26.29 -18.63
CA GLY A 598 0.36 -26.87 -19.71
C GLY A 598 0.10 -28.36 -19.91
N LYS A 599 0.24 -29.16 -18.85
CA LYS A 599 0.13 -30.64 -18.92
C LYS A 599 -1.30 -31.11 -18.72
N MET A 600 -1.98 -30.70 -17.66
CA MET A 600 -3.34 -31.14 -17.32
C MET A 600 -4.42 -30.40 -18.11
N LYS A 601 -4.07 -29.28 -18.75
CA LYS A 601 -4.93 -28.47 -19.63
C LYS A 601 -6.24 -28.01 -18.97
N TYR A 602 -6.19 -27.68 -17.66
CA TYR A 602 -7.34 -27.12 -16.97
C TYR A 602 -7.74 -25.76 -17.57
N GLU A 603 -9.03 -25.49 -17.65
CA GLU A 603 -9.53 -24.23 -18.19
C GLU A 603 -9.21 -23.05 -17.26
N GLY A 604 -9.12 -21.83 -17.80
CA GLY A 604 -8.92 -20.61 -17.02
C GLY A 604 -7.48 -20.16 -16.81
N GLY A 605 -6.48 -20.85 -17.40
CA GLY A 605 -5.08 -20.47 -17.33
C GLY A 605 -4.79 -19.11 -17.95
N LYS A 606 -4.55 -18.08 -17.12
CA LYS A 606 -4.12 -16.74 -17.55
C LYS A 606 -2.62 -16.61 -17.35
N LYS A 607 -1.88 -16.35 -18.44
CA LYS A 607 -0.45 -16.03 -18.34
C LYS A 607 -0.27 -14.57 -17.93
N GLY A 608 0.50 -14.35 -16.88
CA GLY A 608 0.90 -13.01 -16.44
C GLY A 608 1.92 -12.34 -17.38
N HIS A 609 2.30 -11.12 -17.09
CA HIS A 609 3.23 -10.32 -17.89
C HIS A 609 4.60 -10.97 -18.15
N ARG A 610 5.02 -11.95 -17.36
CA ARG A 610 6.28 -12.70 -17.53
C ARG A 610 6.10 -14.06 -18.21
N GLY A 611 4.96 -14.32 -18.84
CA GLY A 611 4.66 -15.57 -19.53
C GLY A 611 4.36 -16.77 -18.63
N ALA A 612 4.43 -16.62 -17.31
CA ALA A 612 4.08 -17.66 -16.35
C ALA A 612 2.57 -17.64 -16.09
N TYR A 613 1.97 -18.82 -15.89
CA TYR A 613 0.58 -18.92 -15.48
C TYR A 613 0.36 -18.37 -14.07
N ALA A 614 -0.72 -17.66 -13.87
CA ALA A 614 -1.13 -17.21 -12.56
C ALA A 614 -1.70 -18.40 -11.75
N THR A 615 -1.15 -18.65 -10.57
CA THR A 615 -1.56 -19.73 -9.65
C THR A 615 -1.95 -19.16 -8.28
N GLY A 616 -2.53 -17.96 -8.24
CA GLY A 616 -3.01 -17.34 -7.00
C GLY A 616 -4.16 -18.15 -6.37
N ALA A 617 -4.41 -17.94 -5.07
CA ALA A 617 -5.41 -18.68 -4.29
C ALA A 617 -6.78 -18.69 -4.99
N THR A 618 -7.23 -17.54 -5.49
CA THR A 618 -8.53 -17.42 -6.19
C THR A 618 -8.66 -18.36 -7.38
N ILE A 619 -7.60 -18.50 -8.18
CA ILE A 619 -7.62 -19.38 -9.36
C ILE A 619 -7.63 -20.84 -8.94
N LEU A 620 -6.86 -21.17 -7.90
CA LEU A 620 -6.84 -22.54 -7.38
C LEU A 620 -8.17 -22.90 -6.70
N GLU A 621 -8.80 -21.96 -5.99
CA GLU A 621 -10.13 -22.15 -5.38
C GLU A 621 -11.19 -22.41 -6.46
N ASP A 622 -11.17 -21.67 -7.57
CA ASP A 622 -12.08 -21.89 -8.70
C ASP A 622 -11.87 -23.29 -9.31
N LEU A 623 -10.60 -23.68 -9.53
CA LEU A 623 -10.26 -25.00 -10.07
C LEU A 623 -10.55 -26.16 -9.09
N ALA A 624 -10.43 -25.92 -7.79
CA ALA A 624 -10.68 -26.93 -6.76
C ALA A 624 -12.15 -27.37 -6.69
N THR A 625 -13.07 -26.63 -7.31
CA THR A 625 -14.48 -27.03 -7.40
C THR A 625 -14.69 -28.23 -8.33
N GLU A 626 -13.82 -28.44 -9.29
CA GLU A 626 -13.92 -29.44 -10.34
C GLU A 626 -12.76 -30.44 -10.33
N HIS A 627 -11.62 -30.08 -9.72
CA HIS A 627 -10.38 -30.84 -9.78
C HIS A 627 -9.75 -31.03 -8.41
N GLU A 628 -9.30 -32.27 -8.11
CA GLU A 628 -8.69 -32.62 -6.83
C GLU A 628 -7.30 -32.00 -6.64
N LEU A 629 -6.43 -31.95 -7.68
CA LEU A 629 -5.06 -31.46 -7.57
C LEU A 629 -4.98 -30.00 -7.06
N PRO A 630 -5.76 -29.02 -7.58
CA PRO A 630 -5.77 -27.67 -7.02
C PRO A 630 -6.23 -27.60 -5.55
N ALA A 631 -7.16 -28.48 -5.12
CA ALA A 631 -7.59 -28.55 -3.74
C ALA A 631 -6.44 -29.00 -2.82
N LEU A 632 -5.73 -30.06 -3.19
CA LEU A 632 -4.56 -30.52 -2.46
C LEU A 632 -3.41 -29.48 -2.43
N VAL A 633 -3.22 -28.71 -3.49
CA VAL A 633 -2.25 -27.60 -3.52
C VAL A 633 -2.65 -26.49 -2.54
N LEU A 634 -3.94 -26.18 -2.40
CA LEU A 634 -4.41 -25.22 -1.40
C LEU A 634 -4.15 -25.72 0.02
N ASP A 635 -4.44 -26.99 0.30
CA ASP A 635 -4.16 -27.62 1.59
C ASP A 635 -2.65 -27.64 1.89
N TRP A 636 -1.83 -28.01 0.90
CA TRP A 636 -0.38 -27.98 1.00
C TRP A 636 0.15 -26.56 1.32
N ARG A 637 -0.37 -25.54 0.64
CA ARG A 637 0.01 -24.13 0.89
C ARG A 637 -0.40 -23.68 2.29
N GLN A 638 -1.60 -24.03 2.72
CA GLN A 638 -2.08 -23.72 4.06
C GLN A 638 -1.17 -24.33 5.12
N LEU A 639 -0.90 -25.63 5.01
CA LEU A 639 -0.10 -26.36 5.99
C LEU A 639 1.37 -25.86 5.99
N SER A 640 1.95 -25.58 4.81
CA SER A 640 3.29 -25.01 4.67
C SER A 640 3.39 -23.62 5.30
N LYS A 641 2.36 -22.78 5.13
CA LYS A 641 2.29 -21.47 5.78
C LYS A 641 2.19 -21.58 7.29
N LEU A 642 1.34 -22.46 7.80
CA LEU A 642 1.17 -22.69 9.24
C LEU A 642 2.49 -23.17 9.86
N LYS A 643 3.16 -24.11 9.20
CA LYS A 643 4.45 -24.62 9.65
C LYS A 643 5.50 -23.50 9.69
N SER A 644 5.77 -22.84 8.58
CA SER A 644 6.85 -21.88 8.48
C SER A 644 6.62 -20.61 9.32
N THR A 645 5.36 -20.12 9.38
CA THR A 645 5.05 -18.85 10.03
C THR A 645 4.81 -18.99 11.54
N TYR A 646 4.19 -20.10 11.96
CA TYR A 646 3.78 -20.24 13.36
C TYR A 646 4.54 -21.33 14.11
N THR A 647 4.67 -22.55 13.59
CA THR A 647 5.32 -23.59 14.39
C THR A 647 6.84 -23.52 14.34
N ASP A 648 7.44 -23.05 13.26
CA ASP A 648 8.91 -22.89 13.16
C ASP A 648 9.35 -21.51 13.66
N ALA A 649 8.91 -20.44 12.97
CA ALA A 649 9.37 -19.09 13.29
C ALA A 649 9.01 -18.63 14.71
N LEU A 650 7.85 -19.04 15.25
CA LEU A 650 7.45 -18.64 16.59
C LEU A 650 8.39 -19.14 17.68
N GLN A 651 9.06 -20.29 17.48
CA GLN A 651 10.04 -20.80 18.41
C GLN A 651 11.27 -19.90 18.56
N ASP A 652 11.63 -19.18 17.48
CA ASP A 652 12.75 -18.22 17.48
C ASP A 652 12.38 -16.92 18.21
N HIS A 653 11.09 -16.61 18.31
CA HIS A 653 10.59 -15.46 19.05
C HIS A 653 10.39 -15.70 20.56
N ILE A 654 10.57 -16.93 21.05
CA ILE A 654 10.52 -17.20 22.49
C ILE A 654 11.76 -16.58 23.14
N ASN A 655 11.55 -15.56 23.97
CA ASN A 655 12.63 -14.94 24.72
C ASN A 655 13.20 -15.94 25.73
N PRO A 656 14.51 -16.25 25.70
CA PRO A 656 15.12 -17.28 26.55
C PRO A 656 15.09 -16.91 28.04
N ASP A 657 15.04 -15.63 28.39
CA ASP A 657 15.06 -15.17 29.78
C ASP A 657 13.68 -15.26 30.44
N THR A 658 12.62 -15.02 29.66
CA THR A 658 11.23 -15.02 30.17
C THR A 658 10.45 -16.29 29.82
N GLY A 659 10.89 -17.04 28.81
CA GLY A 659 10.13 -18.17 28.25
C GLY A 659 8.83 -17.75 27.57
N ARG A 660 8.69 -16.45 27.24
CA ARG A 660 7.48 -15.84 26.67
C ARG A 660 7.76 -15.23 25.29
N VAL A 661 6.71 -15.05 24.53
CA VAL A 661 6.73 -14.29 23.26
C VAL A 661 6.21 -12.89 23.55
N HIS A 662 7.01 -11.90 23.17
CA HIS A 662 6.74 -10.48 23.34
C HIS A 662 6.47 -9.85 21.98
N THR A 663 5.19 -9.80 21.56
CA THR A 663 4.81 -9.11 20.31
C THR A 663 4.91 -7.61 20.48
N SER A 664 5.06 -6.87 19.39
CA SER A 664 4.93 -5.41 19.36
C SER A 664 3.61 -4.98 18.73
N PHE A 665 2.84 -4.14 19.43
CA PHE A 665 1.58 -3.58 18.93
C PHE A 665 1.81 -2.23 18.27
N VAL A 666 1.55 -2.13 16.97
CA VAL A 666 1.71 -0.91 16.19
C VAL A 666 0.39 -0.16 16.13
N GLN A 667 0.31 1.02 16.80
CA GLN A 667 -0.90 1.85 16.82
C GLN A 667 -1.20 2.51 15.47
N SER A 668 -0.17 2.85 14.71
CA SER A 668 -0.25 3.52 13.42
C SER A 668 -0.30 2.59 12.22
N GLY A 669 -0.41 1.26 12.44
CA GLY A 669 -0.33 0.23 11.42
C GLY A 669 -1.54 0.14 10.49
N ALA A 670 -2.73 0.52 10.96
CA ALA A 670 -3.97 0.52 10.19
C ALA A 670 -4.63 1.89 10.18
N SER A 671 -5.15 2.32 9.04
CA SER A 671 -5.83 3.62 8.92
C SER A 671 -7.12 3.71 9.75
N THR A 672 -7.75 2.59 10.07
CA THR A 672 -9.02 2.49 10.82
C THR A 672 -8.86 2.63 12.33
N GLY A 673 -7.66 2.65 12.89
CA GLY A 673 -7.45 2.63 14.34
C GLY A 673 -7.26 1.23 14.92
N ARG A 674 -7.38 0.16 14.14
CA ARG A 674 -7.03 -1.18 14.63
C ARG A 674 -5.54 -1.26 14.96
N LEU A 675 -5.21 -2.00 16.02
CA LEU A 675 -3.82 -2.34 16.32
C LEU A 675 -3.32 -3.39 15.31
N ALA A 676 -2.05 -3.31 14.97
CA ALA A 676 -1.37 -4.37 14.24
C ALA A 676 -0.32 -5.02 15.16
N SER A 677 -0.28 -6.34 15.20
CA SER A 677 0.73 -7.11 15.93
C SER A 677 1.88 -7.46 14.98
N THR A 678 3.11 -7.22 15.40
CA THR A 678 4.33 -7.54 14.63
C THR A 678 5.38 -8.17 15.53
N ASP A 679 6.29 -8.89 14.95
CA ASP A 679 7.48 -9.45 15.58
C ASP A 679 7.24 -10.29 16.86
N PRO A 680 6.37 -11.31 16.81
CA PRO A 680 5.63 -11.89 15.68
C PRO A 680 4.18 -11.38 15.60
N ASN A 681 3.53 -11.54 14.41
CA ASN A 681 2.11 -11.23 14.29
C ASN A 681 1.24 -12.34 14.89
N LEU A 682 0.73 -12.13 16.09
CA LEU A 682 -0.14 -13.07 16.81
C LEU A 682 -1.64 -12.91 16.43
N GLN A 683 -2.04 -11.79 15.84
CA GLN A 683 -3.43 -11.53 15.44
C GLN A 683 -3.87 -12.36 14.22
N ASN A 684 -2.93 -12.89 13.45
CA ASN A 684 -3.21 -13.67 12.25
C ASN A 684 -3.19 -15.20 12.48
N ILE A 685 -3.08 -15.67 13.71
CA ILE A 685 -3.19 -17.11 14.03
C ILE A 685 -4.62 -17.57 13.71
N PRO A 686 -4.82 -18.55 12.80
CA PRO A 686 -6.14 -18.93 12.35
C PRO A 686 -7.00 -19.47 13.51
N VAL A 687 -8.27 -19.07 13.53
CA VAL A 687 -9.25 -19.55 14.53
C VAL A 687 -10.19 -20.61 13.95
N ARG A 688 -10.42 -20.55 12.63
CA ARG A 688 -11.51 -21.32 11.98
C ARG A 688 -11.11 -22.74 11.58
N THR A 689 -9.82 -23.04 11.45
CA THR A 689 -9.33 -24.37 11.07
C THR A 689 -8.90 -25.14 12.32
N GLU A 690 -8.97 -26.47 12.26
CA GLU A 690 -8.53 -27.33 13.34
C GLU A 690 -7.05 -27.15 13.64
N GLU A 691 -6.21 -27.08 12.60
CA GLU A 691 -4.77 -26.86 12.70
C GLU A 691 -4.45 -25.51 13.34
N GLY A 692 -5.20 -24.45 12.98
CA GLY A 692 -5.04 -23.13 13.58
C GLY A 692 -5.41 -23.11 15.06
N ARG A 693 -6.49 -23.80 15.45
CA ARG A 693 -6.87 -23.95 16.87
C ARG A 693 -5.80 -24.69 17.64
N ARG A 694 -5.23 -25.76 17.07
CA ARG A 694 -4.12 -26.50 17.69
C ARG A 694 -2.90 -25.62 17.96
N ILE A 695 -2.59 -24.64 17.07
CA ILE A 695 -1.50 -23.68 17.34
C ILE A 695 -1.79 -22.88 18.62
N ARG A 696 -3.04 -22.53 18.90
CA ARG A 696 -3.42 -21.82 20.13
C ARG A 696 -3.26 -22.66 21.39
N GLU A 697 -3.22 -23.99 21.28
CA GLU A 697 -2.89 -24.89 22.40
C GLU A 697 -1.46 -24.71 22.91
N ALA A 698 -0.55 -24.25 22.08
CA ALA A 698 0.82 -23.96 22.47
C ALA A 698 0.97 -22.70 23.34
N PHE A 699 -0.02 -21.81 23.33
CA PHE A 699 -0.04 -20.63 24.18
C PHE A 699 -0.70 -20.97 25.51
N VAL A 700 0.08 -21.05 26.56
CA VAL A 700 -0.31 -21.62 27.86
C VAL A 700 -0.19 -20.61 28.99
N ALA A 701 -0.96 -20.79 30.02
CA ALA A 701 -0.82 -20.08 31.28
C ALA A 701 0.47 -20.47 32.03
N GLU A 702 0.99 -19.56 32.87
CA GLU A 702 2.07 -19.84 33.81
C GLU A 702 1.57 -20.85 34.88
N SER A 703 2.51 -21.55 35.54
CA SER A 703 2.14 -22.45 36.63
C SER A 703 1.43 -21.68 37.75
N GLY A 704 0.26 -22.16 38.16
CA GLY A 704 -0.56 -21.50 39.19
C GLY A 704 -1.54 -20.46 38.66
N THR A 705 -1.54 -20.19 37.36
CA THR A 705 -2.44 -19.24 36.72
C THR A 705 -3.38 -19.91 35.71
N VAL A 706 -4.31 -19.15 35.15
CA VAL A 706 -5.16 -19.53 34.03
C VAL A 706 -5.25 -18.36 33.04
N LEU A 707 -5.53 -18.68 31.78
CA LEU A 707 -5.89 -17.69 30.77
C LEU A 707 -7.40 -17.41 30.81
N VAL A 708 -7.76 -16.15 30.71
CA VAL A 708 -9.14 -15.68 30.59
C VAL A 708 -9.24 -14.84 29.32
N SER A 709 -10.15 -15.21 28.41
CA SER A 709 -10.44 -14.48 27.17
C SER A 709 -11.77 -13.79 27.31
N LEU A 710 -11.83 -12.51 26.91
CA LEU A 710 -13.07 -11.75 26.82
C LEU A 710 -13.20 -11.16 25.42
N ASP A 711 -14.27 -11.51 24.69
CA ASP A 711 -14.53 -11.12 23.31
C ASP A 711 -15.83 -10.37 23.16
N TYR A 712 -15.83 -9.27 22.39
CA TYR A 712 -17.06 -8.54 22.10
C TYR A 712 -17.99 -9.34 21.17
N SER A 713 -19.20 -9.56 21.60
CA SER A 713 -20.22 -10.24 20.80
C SER A 713 -20.77 -9.32 19.70
N GLN A 714 -20.37 -9.57 18.46
CA GLN A 714 -20.88 -8.89 17.25
C GLN A 714 -20.79 -7.35 17.30
N ILE A 715 -19.72 -6.80 17.83
CA ILE A 715 -19.56 -5.36 18.06
C ILE A 715 -19.83 -4.51 16.80
N GLU A 716 -19.32 -4.91 15.63
CA GLU A 716 -19.50 -4.16 14.38
C GLU A 716 -20.98 -4.11 13.94
N LEU A 717 -21.73 -5.18 14.13
CA LEU A 717 -23.16 -5.20 13.84
C LEU A 717 -23.98 -4.32 14.80
N ARG A 718 -23.60 -4.30 16.08
CA ARG A 718 -24.23 -3.43 17.09
C ARG A 718 -23.97 -1.96 16.77
N ILE A 719 -22.74 -1.60 16.40
CA ILE A 719 -22.37 -0.27 15.98
C ILE A 719 -23.13 0.13 14.70
N LEU A 720 -23.22 -0.75 13.72
CA LEU A 720 -23.98 -0.49 12.50
C LEU A 720 -25.47 -0.23 12.81
N ALA A 721 -26.10 -1.08 13.61
CA ALA A 721 -27.51 -0.95 13.97
C ALA A 721 -27.79 0.39 14.70
N HIS A 722 -26.84 0.87 15.51
CA HIS A 722 -26.89 2.19 16.12
C HIS A 722 -26.71 3.31 15.09
N THR A 723 -25.63 3.25 14.30
CA THR A 723 -25.21 4.33 13.38
C THR A 723 -26.18 4.51 12.22
N ALA A 724 -26.65 3.39 11.63
CA ALA A 724 -27.62 3.41 10.53
C ALA A 724 -29.07 3.50 11.02
N ALA A 725 -29.30 3.60 12.32
CA ALA A 725 -30.60 3.75 12.96
C ALA A 725 -31.66 2.72 12.49
N ILE A 726 -31.27 1.44 12.35
CA ILE A 726 -32.11 0.38 11.79
C ILE A 726 -33.03 -0.20 12.88
N PRO A 727 -34.35 0.11 12.88
CA PRO A 727 -35.26 -0.27 13.97
C PRO A 727 -35.31 -1.79 14.17
N GLU A 728 -35.28 -2.57 13.09
CA GLU A 728 -35.38 -4.03 13.11
C GLU A 728 -34.16 -4.66 13.78
N LEU A 729 -32.96 -4.17 13.44
CA LEU A 729 -31.74 -4.67 14.08
C LEU A 729 -31.62 -4.21 15.53
N ARG A 730 -32.02 -2.97 15.84
CA ARG A 730 -32.07 -2.45 17.21
C ARG A 730 -32.99 -3.32 18.09
N LYS A 731 -34.20 -3.60 17.57
CA LYS A 731 -35.15 -4.46 18.26
C LYS A 731 -34.61 -5.88 18.44
N ALA A 732 -34.03 -6.47 17.39
CA ALA A 732 -33.49 -7.81 17.48
C ALA A 732 -32.39 -7.92 18.54
N PHE A 733 -31.49 -6.95 18.61
CA PHE A 733 -30.45 -6.90 19.67
C PHE A 733 -31.02 -6.66 21.06
N SER A 734 -32.04 -5.79 21.21
CA SER A 734 -32.71 -5.58 22.50
C SER A 734 -33.46 -6.81 22.99
N ASP A 735 -34.03 -7.59 22.07
CA ASP A 735 -34.78 -8.83 22.38
C ASP A 735 -33.81 -10.05 22.56
N GLY A 736 -32.50 -9.83 22.46
CA GLY A 736 -31.48 -10.90 22.60
C GLY A 736 -31.49 -11.93 21.46
N LEU A 737 -32.04 -11.59 20.29
CA LEU A 737 -32.14 -12.48 19.15
C LEU A 737 -30.81 -12.63 18.40
N ASP A 738 -30.53 -13.84 17.94
CA ASP A 738 -29.41 -14.12 17.06
C ASP A 738 -29.68 -13.54 15.64
N ILE A 739 -29.02 -12.43 15.33
CA ILE A 739 -29.16 -11.75 14.03
C ILE A 739 -28.86 -12.65 12.85
N HIS A 740 -27.88 -13.57 12.97
CA HIS A 740 -27.55 -14.51 11.89
C HIS A 740 -28.64 -15.57 11.72
N ALA A 741 -29.20 -16.06 12.82
CA ALA A 741 -30.34 -16.99 12.78
C ALA A 741 -31.61 -16.33 12.27
N MET A 742 -31.85 -15.07 12.67
CA MET A 742 -32.96 -14.26 12.15
C MET A 742 -32.82 -14.04 10.64
N THR A 743 -31.67 -13.60 10.19
CA THR A 743 -31.39 -13.41 8.75
C THR A 743 -31.53 -14.73 7.98
N ALA A 744 -31.03 -15.83 8.54
CA ALA A 744 -31.15 -17.16 7.94
C ALA A 744 -32.63 -17.59 7.78
N SER A 745 -33.43 -17.37 8.81
CA SER A 745 -34.86 -17.68 8.78
C SER A 745 -35.58 -16.88 7.68
N GLU A 746 -35.33 -15.59 7.63
CA GLU A 746 -35.97 -14.71 6.64
C GLU A 746 -35.48 -14.95 5.19
N MET A 747 -34.20 -15.29 5.03
CA MET A 747 -33.62 -15.47 3.69
C MET A 747 -33.86 -16.87 3.12
N PHE A 748 -33.85 -17.89 3.96
CA PHE A 748 -33.93 -19.29 3.55
C PHE A 748 -35.25 -19.96 3.94
N GLY A 749 -36.12 -19.30 4.74
CA GLY A 749 -37.40 -19.83 5.19
C GLY A 749 -37.27 -20.96 6.22
N VAL A 750 -36.13 -21.02 6.95
CA VAL A 750 -35.87 -22.06 7.97
C VAL A 750 -36.25 -21.52 9.34
N PRO A 751 -36.98 -22.26 10.21
CA PRO A 751 -37.26 -21.83 11.57
C PRO A 751 -35.96 -21.51 12.37
N ILE A 752 -36.03 -20.53 13.26
CA ILE A 752 -34.87 -20.17 14.12
C ILE A 752 -34.57 -21.32 15.08
N GLU A 753 -35.60 -21.89 15.68
CA GLU A 753 -35.49 -23.04 16.57
C GLU A 753 -35.06 -24.29 15.80
N GLY A 754 -33.95 -24.93 16.25
CA GLY A 754 -33.38 -26.10 15.59
C GLY A 754 -32.67 -25.82 14.25
N MET A 755 -32.31 -24.59 13.99
CA MET A 755 -31.62 -24.19 12.75
C MET A 755 -30.28 -24.93 12.56
N PRO A 756 -30.03 -25.55 11.39
CA PRO A 756 -28.76 -26.19 11.11
C PRO A 756 -27.59 -25.17 11.18
N PRO A 757 -26.46 -25.49 11.82
CA PRO A 757 -25.32 -24.60 11.96
C PRO A 757 -24.80 -24.08 10.62
N GLU A 758 -24.91 -24.85 9.55
CA GLU A 758 -24.49 -24.48 8.21
C GLU A 758 -25.34 -23.36 7.62
N VAL A 759 -26.64 -23.39 7.82
CA VAL A 759 -27.58 -22.35 7.36
C VAL A 759 -27.29 -21.03 8.07
N ARG A 760 -27.08 -21.09 9.39
CA ARG A 760 -26.67 -19.95 10.19
C ARG A 760 -25.33 -19.38 9.72
N ARG A 761 -24.35 -20.23 9.40
CA ARG A 761 -23.03 -19.84 8.88
C ARG A 761 -23.13 -19.13 7.53
N ARG A 762 -24.00 -19.61 6.62
CA ARG A 762 -24.30 -18.96 5.34
C ARG A 762 -24.90 -17.56 5.54
N ALA A 763 -25.85 -17.41 6.45
CA ALA A 763 -26.41 -16.11 6.80
C ALA A 763 -25.38 -15.16 7.43
N LYS A 764 -24.48 -15.68 8.26
CA LYS A 764 -23.33 -14.91 8.79
C LYS A 764 -22.47 -14.35 7.63
N ALA A 765 -22.18 -15.16 6.63
CA ALA A 765 -21.41 -14.74 5.45
C ALA A 765 -22.17 -13.69 4.61
N ILE A 766 -23.50 -13.79 4.50
CA ILE A 766 -24.34 -12.80 3.82
C ILE A 766 -24.34 -11.49 4.60
N ASN A 767 -24.60 -11.51 5.91
CA ASN A 767 -24.65 -10.32 6.76
C ASN A 767 -23.38 -9.51 6.65
N PHE A 768 -22.23 -10.12 6.94
CA PHE A 768 -20.96 -9.44 6.85
C PHE A 768 -20.60 -9.04 5.40
N GLY A 769 -20.84 -9.93 4.45
CA GLY A 769 -20.57 -9.63 3.05
C GLY A 769 -21.33 -8.41 2.55
N VAL A 770 -22.64 -8.35 2.76
CA VAL A 770 -23.49 -7.25 2.28
C VAL A 770 -23.14 -5.95 2.98
N ILE A 771 -22.97 -5.97 4.30
CA ILE A 771 -22.58 -4.80 5.11
C ILE A 771 -21.23 -4.22 4.64
N TYR A 772 -20.29 -5.09 4.28
CA TYR A 772 -18.99 -4.68 3.75
C TYR A 772 -18.98 -4.41 2.25
N GLY A 773 -20.17 -4.34 1.62
CA GLY A 773 -20.33 -3.95 0.23
C GLY A 773 -19.87 -5.01 -0.78
N ILE A 774 -20.04 -6.29 -0.46
CA ILE A 774 -19.74 -7.39 -1.38
C ILE A 774 -20.60 -7.27 -2.65
N SER A 775 -20.00 -7.53 -3.80
CA SER A 775 -20.75 -7.63 -5.05
C SER A 775 -21.48 -8.98 -5.18
N GLY A 776 -22.51 -9.05 -6.02
CA GLY A 776 -23.19 -10.32 -6.33
C GLY A 776 -22.21 -11.39 -6.84
N PHE A 777 -21.14 -11.01 -7.55
CA PHE A 777 -20.06 -11.91 -7.95
C PHE A 777 -19.26 -12.44 -6.75
N GLY A 778 -18.89 -11.55 -5.82
CA GLY A 778 -18.16 -11.94 -4.61
C GLY A 778 -18.98 -12.84 -3.69
N LEU A 779 -20.27 -12.53 -3.51
CA LEU A 779 -21.15 -13.35 -2.69
C LEU A 779 -21.44 -14.73 -3.32
N ALA A 780 -21.64 -14.78 -4.64
CA ALA A 780 -21.81 -16.02 -5.40
C ALA A 780 -20.65 -16.99 -5.16
N ARG A 781 -19.41 -16.46 -5.23
CA ARG A 781 -18.19 -17.23 -4.97
C ARG A 781 -18.11 -17.71 -3.52
N ASN A 782 -18.39 -16.83 -2.55
CA ASN A 782 -18.33 -17.18 -1.12
C ASN A 782 -19.31 -18.28 -0.73
N LEU A 783 -20.51 -18.24 -1.30
CA LEU A 783 -21.57 -19.20 -0.98
C LEU A 783 -21.61 -20.40 -1.94
N ARG A 784 -20.79 -20.40 -3.02
CA ARG A 784 -20.79 -21.37 -4.12
C ARG A 784 -22.18 -21.54 -4.74
N ILE A 785 -22.83 -20.40 -5.08
CA ILE A 785 -24.15 -20.34 -5.70
C ILE A 785 -24.12 -19.52 -7.00
N PRO A 786 -25.11 -19.65 -7.88
CA PRO A 786 -25.21 -18.82 -9.08
C PRO A 786 -25.25 -17.31 -8.77
N ARG A 787 -24.60 -16.50 -9.62
CA ARG A 787 -24.54 -15.04 -9.44
C ARG A 787 -25.93 -14.39 -9.35
N VAL A 788 -26.91 -14.89 -10.12
CA VAL A 788 -28.27 -14.37 -10.09
C VAL A 788 -28.92 -14.58 -8.72
N GLU A 789 -28.71 -15.74 -8.12
CA GLU A 789 -29.21 -16.06 -6.78
C GLU A 789 -28.50 -15.19 -5.70
N ALA A 790 -27.19 -15.02 -5.80
CA ALA A 790 -26.43 -14.16 -4.90
C ALA A 790 -26.89 -12.69 -4.99
N GLN A 791 -27.18 -12.19 -6.21
CA GLN A 791 -27.72 -10.84 -6.38
C GLN A 791 -29.12 -10.72 -5.79
N ALA A 792 -29.99 -11.73 -5.98
CA ALA A 792 -31.32 -11.76 -5.37
C ALA A 792 -31.27 -11.76 -3.83
N PHE A 793 -30.27 -12.40 -3.22
CA PHE A 793 -30.06 -12.31 -1.77
C PHE A 793 -29.69 -10.90 -1.35
N ILE A 794 -28.76 -10.23 -2.04
CA ILE A 794 -28.36 -8.83 -1.74
C ILE A 794 -29.57 -7.90 -1.86
N ASP A 795 -30.38 -8.04 -2.93
CA ASP A 795 -31.53 -7.18 -3.16
C ASP A 795 -32.62 -7.39 -2.09
N ARG A 796 -32.86 -8.65 -1.68
CA ARG A 796 -33.79 -8.99 -0.59
C ARG A 796 -33.28 -8.44 0.76
N TYR A 797 -32.00 -8.53 1.02
CA TYR A 797 -31.37 -8.00 2.22
C TYR A 797 -31.56 -6.47 2.35
N PHE A 798 -31.30 -5.73 1.29
CA PHE A 798 -31.50 -4.27 1.28
C PHE A 798 -32.99 -3.88 1.31
N LYS A 799 -33.87 -4.71 0.76
CA LYS A 799 -35.33 -4.50 0.90
C LYS A 799 -35.77 -4.67 2.36
N ARG A 800 -35.16 -5.60 3.07
CA ARG A 800 -35.44 -5.86 4.48
C ARG A 800 -34.85 -4.81 5.41
N PHE A 801 -33.63 -4.36 5.11
CA PHE A 801 -32.87 -3.40 5.91
C PHE A 801 -32.48 -2.18 5.04
N PRO A 802 -33.43 -1.32 4.66
CA PRO A 802 -33.14 -0.21 3.74
C PRO A 802 -32.14 0.80 4.34
N GLY A 803 -32.16 1.01 5.67
CA GLY A 803 -31.23 1.90 6.36
C GLY A 803 -29.74 1.56 6.19
N ILE A 804 -29.43 0.28 5.85
CA ILE A 804 -28.05 -0.12 5.54
C ILE A 804 -27.61 0.52 4.21
N ARG A 805 -28.47 0.50 3.19
CA ARG A 805 -28.17 1.13 1.90
C ARG A 805 -28.02 2.66 2.06
N ASP A 806 -28.93 3.27 2.79
CA ASP A 806 -28.89 4.72 3.06
C ASP A 806 -27.59 5.12 3.80
N TYR A 807 -27.18 4.33 4.78
CA TYR A 807 -25.88 4.48 5.46
C TYR A 807 -24.70 4.37 4.47
N MET A 808 -24.70 3.35 3.62
CA MET A 808 -23.60 3.12 2.66
C MET A 808 -23.47 4.28 1.67
N ASP A 809 -24.57 4.71 1.08
CA ASP A 809 -24.58 5.78 0.08
C ASP A 809 -24.25 7.13 0.72
N GLY A 810 -24.82 7.42 1.91
CA GLY A 810 -24.51 8.64 2.70
C GLY A 810 -23.04 8.69 3.12
N THR A 811 -22.45 7.57 3.53
CA THR A 811 -21.03 7.51 3.93
C THR A 811 -20.11 7.79 2.72
N VAL A 812 -20.43 7.24 1.56
CA VAL A 812 -19.65 7.51 0.33
C VAL A 812 -19.76 8.96 -0.10
N GLU A 813 -20.95 9.56 -0.02
CA GLU A 813 -21.17 10.98 -0.32
C GLU A 813 -20.40 11.88 0.67
N TYR A 814 -20.47 11.57 1.96
CA TYR A 814 -19.70 12.26 2.98
C TYR A 814 -18.19 12.20 2.71
N ALA A 815 -17.69 11.00 2.39
CA ALA A 815 -16.27 10.79 2.05
C ALA A 815 -15.85 11.61 0.83
N ARG A 816 -16.67 11.67 -0.22
CA ARG A 816 -16.40 12.49 -1.42
C ARG A 816 -16.34 13.98 -1.12
N LYS A 817 -17.26 14.46 -0.27
CA LYS A 817 -17.34 15.87 0.09
C LYS A 817 -16.20 16.32 1.01
N ASN A 818 -15.82 15.48 1.97
CA ASN A 818 -14.90 15.87 3.04
C ASN A 818 -13.48 15.31 2.85
N GLY A 819 -13.27 14.28 2.00
CA GLY A 819 -12.00 13.59 1.82
C GLY A 819 -11.66 12.60 2.94
N TYR A 820 -12.56 12.39 3.88
CA TYR A 820 -12.42 11.46 5.01
C TYR A 820 -13.79 10.98 5.49
N VAL A 821 -13.80 9.92 6.30
CA VAL A 821 -14.94 9.50 7.13
C VAL A 821 -14.55 9.57 8.61
N GLU A 822 -15.54 9.56 9.52
CA GLU A 822 -15.30 9.71 10.95
C GLU A 822 -15.90 8.53 11.75
N THR A 823 -15.21 8.15 12.84
CA THR A 823 -15.78 7.27 13.86
C THR A 823 -16.72 8.04 14.80
N LEU A 824 -17.49 7.33 15.62
CA LEU A 824 -18.33 7.95 16.64
C LEU A 824 -17.52 8.77 17.67
N PHE A 825 -16.23 8.51 17.81
CA PHE A 825 -15.31 9.21 18.71
C PHE A 825 -14.55 10.36 18.02
N GLY A 826 -14.83 10.65 16.73
CA GLY A 826 -14.22 11.74 15.99
C GLY A 826 -12.87 11.42 15.34
N ARG A 827 -12.47 10.13 15.28
CA ARG A 827 -11.29 9.72 14.50
C ARG A 827 -11.56 9.95 13.03
N LYS A 828 -10.66 10.66 12.35
CA LYS A 828 -10.72 10.89 10.90
C LYS A 828 -9.93 9.85 10.15
N ILE A 829 -10.59 9.16 9.25
CA ILE A 829 -10.00 8.16 8.38
C ILE A 829 -10.05 8.70 6.96
N HIS A 830 -8.91 9.12 6.45
CA HIS A 830 -8.83 9.75 5.13
C HIS A 830 -9.07 8.75 4.01
N THR A 831 -9.75 9.19 2.95
CA THR A 831 -10.17 8.39 1.80
C THR A 831 -9.66 8.98 0.49
N PRO A 832 -8.34 9.07 0.26
CA PRO A 832 -7.78 9.77 -0.90
C PRO A 832 -8.22 9.16 -2.24
N GLU A 833 -8.53 7.86 -2.25
CA GLU A 833 -8.94 7.12 -3.45
C GLU A 833 -10.46 7.08 -3.69
N ILE A 834 -11.27 7.82 -2.91
CA ILE A 834 -12.75 7.73 -3.00
C ILE A 834 -13.30 8.10 -4.37
N ASN A 835 -12.59 8.91 -5.13
CA ASN A 835 -12.92 9.30 -6.51
C ASN A 835 -12.21 8.47 -7.58
N ALA A 836 -11.49 7.39 -7.20
CA ALA A 836 -10.84 6.48 -8.14
C ALA A 836 -11.87 5.86 -9.10
N LYS A 837 -11.43 5.59 -10.35
CA LYS A 837 -12.26 4.98 -11.40
C LYS A 837 -11.82 3.54 -11.68
N GLY A 838 -12.66 2.79 -12.39
CA GLY A 838 -12.33 1.42 -12.81
C GLY A 838 -12.32 0.42 -11.64
N ALA A 839 -11.41 -0.54 -11.69
CA ALA A 839 -11.36 -1.64 -10.71
C ALA A 839 -11.11 -1.17 -9.26
N HIS A 840 -10.38 -0.06 -9.07
CA HIS A 840 -10.07 0.52 -7.76
C HIS A 840 -11.27 1.24 -7.11
N ALA A 841 -12.21 1.74 -7.89
CA ALA A 841 -13.39 2.45 -7.38
C ALA A 841 -14.22 1.61 -6.39
N GLY A 842 -14.43 0.34 -6.69
CA GLY A 842 -15.15 -0.59 -5.82
C GLY A 842 -14.43 -0.84 -4.49
N PHE A 843 -13.11 -0.92 -4.51
CA PHE A 843 -12.31 -1.10 -3.31
C PHE A 843 -12.35 0.16 -2.43
N ALA A 844 -12.11 1.33 -2.99
CA ALA A 844 -12.14 2.62 -2.28
C ALA A 844 -13.51 2.89 -1.64
N ARG A 845 -14.60 2.59 -2.36
CA ARG A 845 -15.97 2.70 -1.84
C ARG A 845 -16.19 1.78 -0.63
N ARG A 846 -15.81 0.50 -0.72
CA ARG A 846 -15.93 -0.45 0.40
C ARG A 846 -15.09 -0.03 1.60
N ALA A 847 -13.86 0.41 1.38
CA ALA A 847 -12.99 0.89 2.45
C ALA A 847 -13.63 2.08 3.19
N ALA A 848 -14.21 3.04 2.47
CA ALA A 848 -14.89 4.19 3.07
C ALA A 848 -16.14 3.78 3.87
N ILE A 849 -16.94 2.82 3.38
CA ILE A 849 -18.15 2.33 4.08
C ILE A 849 -17.81 1.63 5.38
N ASN A 850 -16.75 0.82 5.37
CA ASN A 850 -16.38 -0.02 6.52
C ASN A 850 -15.63 0.76 7.60
N ALA A 851 -14.89 1.80 7.20
CA ALA A 851 -13.98 2.50 8.09
C ALA A 851 -14.66 3.13 9.34
N PRO A 852 -15.84 3.74 9.28
CA PRO A 852 -16.49 4.28 10.48
C PRO A 852 -16.88 3.21 11.50
N ILE A 853 -17.34 2.04 11.03
CA ILE A 853 -17.79 0.94 11.90
C ILE A 853 -16.59 0.24 12.52
N GLN A 854 -15.63 -0.18 11.69
CA GLN A 854 -14.40 -0.83 12.16
C GLN A 854 -13.58 0.09 13.06
N GLY A 855 -13.50 1.37 12.70
CA GLY A 855 -12.78 2.36 13.50
C GLY A 855 -13.49 2.63 14.84
N THR A 856 -14.82 2.68 14.87
CA THR A 856 -15.56 2.82 16.13
C THR A 856 -15.35 1.61 17.03
N ALA A 857 -15.37 0.39 16.49
CA ALA A 857 -15.06 -0.82 17.26
C ALA A 857 -13.63 -0.79 17.83
N ALA A 858 -12.66 -0.37 17.01
CA ALA A 858 -11.28 -0.17 17.46
C ALA A 858 -11.15 0.89 18.55
N ASP A 859 -11.89 2.00 18.45
CA ASP A 859 -11.90 3.06 19.48
C ASP A 859 -12.51 2.57 20.78
N ILE A 860 -13.57 1.74 20.73
CA ILE A 860 -14.21 1.13 21.93
C ILE A 860 -13.23 0.22 22.65
N ILE A 861 -12.58 -0.73 21.93
CA ILE A 861 -11.64 -1.64 22.58
C ILE A 861 -10.41 -0.90 23.13
N ARG A 862 -9.92 0.14 22.46
CA ARG A 862 -8.86 1.01 22.99
C ARG A 862 -9.26 1.68 24.30
N ARG A 863 -10.50 2.16 24.43
CA ARG A 863 -11.03 2.74 25.66
C ARG A 863 -11.15 1.72 26.78
N ALA A 864 -11.57 0.48 26.45
CA ALA A 864 -11.56 -0.62 27.41
C ALA A 864 -10.14 -0.89 27.92
N MET A 865 -9.17 -1.03 26.98
CA MET A 865 -7.76 -1.28 27.32
C MET A 865 -7.16 -0.19 28.21
N ILE A 866 -7.47 1.10 27.93
CA ILE A 866 -6.95 2.23 28.71
C ILE A 866 -7.49 2.22 30.14
N ARG A 867 -8.73 1.80 30.35
CA ARG A 867 -9.38 1.75 31.66
C ARG A 867 -9.06 0.50 32.47
N MET A 868 -8.69 -0.57 31.77
CA MET A 868 -8.48 -1.89 32.35
C MET A 868 -7.42 -1.91 33.46
N PRO A 869 -6.20 -1.35 33.27
CA PRO A 869 -5.16 -1.43 34.30
C PRO A 869 -5.59 -0.91 35.67
N SER A 870 -6.27 0.23 35.73
CA SER A 870 -6.76 0.77 37.00
C SER A 870 -7.90 -0.04 37.63
N ALA A 871 -8.73 -0.67 36.79
CA ALA A 871 -9.83 -1.49 37.26
C ALA A 871 -9.38 -2.80 37.90
N ILE A 872 -8.31 -3.40 37.38
CA ILE A 872 -7.76 -4.70 37.80
C ILE A 872 -6.49 -4.58 38.66
N GLU A 873 -6.08 -3.38 39.08
CA GLU A 873 -4.84 -3.10 39.82
C GLU A 873 -4.74 -3.96 41.12
N HIS A 874 -5.86 -4.24 41.76
CA HIS A 874 -5.94 -4.99 43.00
C HIS A 874 -5.95 -6.51 42.81
N LEU A 875 -6.02 -6.99 41.56
CA LEU A 875 -6.04 -8.43 41.24
C LEU A 875 -4.65 -8.90 40.80
N PRO A 876 -4.27 -10.14 41.14
CA PRO A 876 -3.03 -10.75 40.67
C PRO A 876 -3.18 -11.24 39.23
N CYS A 877 -3.30 -10.33 38.31
CA CYS A 877 -3.54 -10.63 36.91
C CYS A 877 -2.73 -9.71 35.96
N LYS A 878 -2.63 -10.10 34.69
CA LYS A 878 -1.92 -9.39 33.63
C LYS A 878 -2.75 -9.40 32.37
N MET A 879 -2.95 -8.25 31.74
CA MET A 879 -3.44 -8.18 30.36
C MET A 879 -2.29 -8.52 29.42
N LEU A 880 -2.46 -9.49 28.52
CA LEU A 880 -1.41 -10.05 27.70
C LEU A 880 -1.52 -9.65 26.23
N LEU A 881 -2.68 -9.91 25.60
CA LEU A 881 -2.89 -9.71 24.17
C LEU A 881 -4.20 -9.01 23.87
N GLN A 882 -4.21 -8.30 22.76
CA GLN A 882 -5.41 -7.86 22.06
C GLN A 882 -5.43 -8.49 20.67
N VAL A 883 -6.50 -9.23 20.34
CA VAL A 883 -6.64 -9.93 19.06
C VAL A 883 -8.04 -9.67 18.52
N HIS A 884 -8.14 -8.89 17.43
CA HIS A 884 -9.41 -8.44 16.85
C HIS A 884 -10.29 -7.71 17.89
N ASP A 885 -11.35 -8.34 18.37
CA ASP A 885 -12.29 -7.79 19.34
C ASP A 885 -12.12 -8.46 20.73
N GLU A 886 -11.05 -9.25 20.93
CA GLU A 886 -10.72 -10.05 22.12
C GLU A 886 -9.61 -9.38 22.95
N LEU A 887 -9.74 -9.46 24.28
CA LEU A 887 -8.67 -9.22 25.24
C LEU A 887 -8.35 -10.50 25.99
N LEU A 888 -7.06 -10.86 26.05
CA LEU A 888 -6.57 -12.05 26.73
C LEU A 888 -5.79 -11.66 27.99
N PHE A 889 -6.15 -12.31 29.09
CA PHE A 889 -5.55 -12.10 30.41
C PHE A 889 -4.93 -13.37 30.95
N GLU A 890 -3.99 -13.22 31.85
CA GLU A 890 -3.46 -14.28 32.72
C GLU A 890 -3.70 -13.89 34.16
N VAL A 891 -4.32 -14.77 34.95
CA VAL A 891 -4.73 -14.50 36.34
C VAL A 891 -4.40 -15.66 37.23
N GLU A 892 -4.05 -15.42 38.51
CA GLU A 892 -3.86 -16.45 39.51
C GLU A 892 -5.17 -17.23 39.73
N ARG A 893 -5.04 -18.55 39.97
CA ARG A 893 -6.19 -19.42 40.22
C ARG A 893 -6.96 -18.96 41.45
N GLY A 894 -8.28 -18.90 41.32
CA GLY A 894 -9.22 -18.43 42.33
C GLY A 894 -9.68 -17.00 42.18
N PHE A 895 -9.09 -16.22 41.22
CA PHE A 895 -9.49 -14.85 40.92
C PHE A 895 -10.13 -14.71 39.51
N GLU A 896 -10.43 -15.84 38.84
CA GLU A 896 -10.93 -15.84 37.47
C GLU A 896 -12.30 -15.18 37.36
N ASP A 897 -13.19 -15.45 38.36
CA ASP A 897 -14.55 -14.91 38.35
C ASP A 897 -14.54 -13.40 38.61
N ASP A 898 -13.73 -12.92 39.56
CA ASP A 898 -13.56 -11.51 39.89
C ASP A 898 -13.00 -10.73 38.67
N LEU A 899 -11.97 -11.26 38.03
CA LEU A 899 -11.42 -10.68 36.81
C LEU A 899 -12.49 -10.62 35.72
N THR A 900 -13.20 -11.71 35.49
CA THR A 900 -14.20 -11.82 34.43
C THR A 900 -15.33 -10.78 34.62
N GLU A 901 -15.83 -10.60 35.87
CA GLU A 901 -16.87 -9.64 36.18
C GLU A 901 -16.39 -8.19 35.90
N ILE A 902 -15.25 -7.83 36.47
CA ILE A 902 -14.68 -6.47 36.34
C ILE A 902 -14.35 -6.15 34.86
N ALA A 903 -13.65 -7.08 34.17
CA ALA A 903 -13.24 -6.87 32.81
C ALA A 903 -14.45 -6.75 31.86
N ARG A 904 -15.49 -7.58 32.07
CA ARG A 904 -16.75 -7.48 31.33
C ARG A 904 -17.40 -6.13 31.53
N GLU A 905 -17.54 -5.65 32.78
CA GLU A 905 -18.13 -4.34 33.08
C GLU A 905 -17.35 -3.22 32.38
N VAL A 906 -16.02 -3.22 32.45
CA VAL A 906 -15.16 -2.23 31.81
C VAL A 906 -15.34 -2.23 30.29
N MET A 907 -15.37 -3.43 29.66
CA MET A 907 -15.52 -3.58 28.22
C MET A 907 -16.93 -3.14 27.76
N GLU A 908 -17.99 -3.60 28.42
CA GLU A 908 -19.37 -3.26 28.05
C GLU A 908 -19.66 -1.77 28.24
N ALA A 909 -19.07 -1.12 29.26
CA ALA A 909 -19.19 0.30 29.52
C ALA A 909 -18.21 1.19 28.71
N ALA A 910 -17.35 0.62 27.86
CA ALA A 910 -16.23 1.32 27.26
C ALA A 910 -16.65 2.51 26.36
N ALA A 911 -17.80 2.45 25.71
CA ALA A 911 -18.29 3.56 24.88
C ALA A 911 -18.63 4.84 25.70
N GLY A 912 -19.20 4.64 26.89
CA GLY A 912 -19.61 5.72 27.80
C GLY A 912 -18.40 6.45 28.45
N PRO A 913 -18.60 7.70 28.93
CA PRO A 913 -19.72 8.59 28.67
C PRO A 913 -19.59 9.33 27.31
N ALA A 914 -18.53 9.11 26.53
CA ALA A 914 -18.24 9.85 25.30
C ALA A 914 -19.28 9.58 24.20
N VAL A 915 -19.74 8.32 24.10
CA VAL A 915 -20.76 7.88 23.15
C VAL A 915 -21.79 7.04 23.91
N HIS A 916 -23.06 7.43 23.75
CA HIS A 916 -24.19 6.63 24.25
C HIS A 916 -24.69 5.73 23.11
N LEU A 917 -24.42 4.43 23.22
CA LEU A 917 -24.96 3.45 22.28
C LEU A 917 -26.36 3.04 22.71
N GLU A 918 -27.32 3.08 21.80
CA GLU A 918 -28.71 2.62 22.05
C GLU A 918 -28.81 1.09 22.16
N ILE A 919 -27.77 0.40 21.76
CA ILE A 919 -27.67 -1.07 21.81
C ILE A 919 -26.54 -1.41 22.78
N PRO A 920 -26.79 -2.23 23.80
CA PRO A 920 -25.77 -2.60 24.75
C PRO A 920 -24.67 -3.41 24.08
N LEU A 921 -23.42 -3.17 24.46
CA LEU A 921 -22.32 -4.07 24.13
C LEU A 921 -22.41 -5.28 25.04
N LEU A 922 -22.12 -6.45 24.50
CA LEU A 922 -22.07 -7.71 25.24
C LEU A 922 -20.70 -8.35 25.04
N VAL A 923 -20.20 -8.97 26.13
CA VAL A 923 -18.88 -9.59 26.16
C VAL A 923 -19.03 -11.04 26.58
N ASP A 924 -18.57 -11.94 25.72
CA ASP A 924 -18.46 -13.36 25.99
C ASP A 924 -17.10 -13.63 26.67
N ALA A 925 -17.08 -14.53 27.67
CA ALA A 925 -15.88 -14.86 28.39
C ALA A 925 -15.66 -16.37 28.44
N GLY A 926 -14.39 -16.76 28.27
CA GLY A 926 -13.96 -18.13 28.42
C GLY A 926 -12.66 -18.24 29.25
N ARG A 927 -12.36 -19.41 29.76
CA ARG A 927 -11.17 -19.64 30.59
C ARG A 927 -10.57 -21.02 30.34
N GLY A 928 -9.26 -21.14 30.46
CA GLY A 928 -8.56 -22.41 30.28
C GLY A 928 -7.08 -22.37 30.62
N GLY A 929 -6.44 -23.51 30.58
CA GLY A 929 -4.99 -23.63 30.75
C GLY A 929 -4.21 -23.22 29.49
N SER A 930 -4.90 -23.14 28.33
CA SER A 930 -4.36 -22.69 27.09
C SER A 930 -5.30 -21.66 26.42
N TRP A 931 -4.79 -20.92 25.46
CA TRP A 931 -5.60 -19.97 24.70
C TRP A 931 -6.71 -20.67 23.91
N ALA A 932 -6.45 -21.87 23.38
CA ALA A 932 -7.46 -22.68 22.70
C ALA A 932 -8.64 -23.08 23.60
N GLU A 933 -8.40 -23.34 24.89
CA GLU A 933 -9.42 -23.66 25.87
C GLU A 933 -10.19 -22.43 26.36
N ALA A 934 -9.54 -21.28 26.38
CA ALA A 934 -10.10 -20.01 26.84
C ALA A 934 -10.97 -19.30 25.78
N HIS A 935 -10.93 -19.70 24.49
CA HIS A 935 -11.62 -19.03 23.38
C HIS A 935 -12.90 -19.72 22.93
#